data_23bfe16a689284891aa646da66fd49b6
#
_entry.id   23bfe16a689284891aa646da66fd49b6
#
_cell.length_a   1.000
_cell.length_b   1.000
_cell.length_c   1.000
_cell.angle_alpha   90.00
_cell.angle_beta   90.00
_cell.angle_gamma   90.00
#
_symmetry.space_group_name_H-M   'P 1'
#
loop_
_entity.id
_entity.type
_entity.pdbx_description
1 polymer ?
#
loop_
_entity_poly.entity_id
_entity_poly.type
_entity_poly.pdbx_seq_one_letter_code
_entity_poly.pdbx_strand_id
1 'polypeptide(L)'
;MSNLKTKLKMSCLYLFVVIVAFFIIRLSLFLLCFDYFSTLSNNEIFLSFLNGFRFDFSSIAIFILPLVVFLFIPVNSKAYTKIIFTLMWLMFFVSLLILAGDVVFFSIFNKHLETELLSVQTHFSFILQTALQSYWYVTFSIFLLFFITLYFTYRYINKNFVFQSQPKFILKSILIILCIGLIMLACIRGKWDFRGKPLGIMDAQLLGSQKTSELILNGIFSSAEGLRRMEDRTCFLDKQEAINLARNITPSEQEIDSDYPFYRYKKDFSFGTGDYNIVIIFLESWEREYYEQYPEAMPNFVEITKNSLYFKNFYNSGSRSLTSTTSTMFSIPYVWGLPFITNGLGAKNMSRMASYFKEKDYSTIFVATDNASADKIGEVANYSQFEQFYAKANIPVTHKYPTYTKGFDWEGFELFFNKINSSKNNFLGFFYTSSTHGPWDMILLKEYQLYPQTTRDNQFLNRLYYSDAAMGNFFNLAKQQPWFDKTIFLIFPDHHVPFPNRTYDSNLRDADKYFTSFLAIYAPKIFKPQQIDTYATQEDILPTIIDLVHSSQPYSSDTNSIFDKERSKEIYIYAENKKVYIVGPDIYEEIDLSNINKVKELIAEDKLSYYQKKAIARNEAIYHSLKNHKWHKKSNN
;
A
#
# COMPACT_ATOMS: atom_id res chain seq x y z
N MET A 1 48.26 -12.59 -16.10
CA MET A 1 47.18 -11.81 -15.48
C MET A 1 47.03 -12.28 -14.04
N SER A 2 46.86 -11.39 -13.06
CA SER A 2 46.61 -11.85 -11.69
C SER A 2 45.26 -12.56 -11.61
N ASN A 3 45.14 -13.59 -10.76
CA ASN A 3 43.89 -14.35 -10.55
C ASN A 3 42.69 -13.42 -10.22
N LEU A 4 42.95 -12.30 -9.54
CA LEU A 4 41.95 -11.29 -9.23
C LEU A 4 41.39 -10.65 -10.50
N LYS A 5 42.23 -10.31 -11.48
CA LYS A 5 41.82 -9.76 -12.78
C LYS A 5 40.99 -10.78 -13.58
N THR A 6 41.37 -12.07 -13.49
CA THR A 6 40.61 -13.17 -14.12
C THR A 6 39.23 -13.32 -13.47
N LYS A 7 39.16 -13.36 -12.12
CA LYS A 7 37.89 -13.41 -11.38
C LYS A 7 37.02 -12.22 -11.73
N LEU A 8 37.54 -10.99 -11.73
CA LEU A 8 36.80 -9.77 -12.02
C LEU A 8 36.24 -9.78 -13.45
N LYS A 9 37.07 -10.10 -14.47
CA LYS A 9 36.63 -10.18 -15.87
C LYS A 9 35.49 -11.19 -16.05
N MET A 10 35.62 -12.36 -15.43
CA MET A 10 34.60 -13.41 -15.51
C MET A 10 33.30 -13.00 -14.78
N SER A 11 33.43 -12.34 -13.63
CA SER A 11 32.23 -11.84 -12.89
C SER A 11 31.47 -10.76 -13.67
N CYS A 12 32.23 -9.83 -14.31
CA CYS A 12 31.59 -8.81 -15.15
C CYS A 12 30.87 -9.44 -16.34
N LEU A 13 31.48 -10.42 -17.03
CA LEU A 13 30.81 -11.13 -18.12
C LEU A 13 29.59 -11.93 -17.64
N TYR A 14 29.72 -12.62 -16.51
CA TYR A 14 28.61 -13.34 -15.90
C TYR A 14 27.43 -12.39 -15.57
N LEU A 15 27.69 -11.28 -14.88
CA LEU A 15 26.64 -10.31 -14.52
C LEU A 15 26.00 -9.69 -15.79
N PHE A 16 26.78 -9.42 -16.82
CA PHE A 16 26.25 -8.96 -18.09
C PHE A 16 25.26 -9.97 -18.69
N VAL A 17 25.63 -11.26 -18.72
CA VAL A 17 24.74 -12.34 -19.21
C VAL A 17 23.46 -12.40 -18.39
N VAL A 18 23.57 -12.31 -17.06
CA VAL A 18 22.41 -12.31 -16.14
C VAL A 18 21.47 -11.14 -16.44
N ILE A 19 21.99 -9.91 -16.55
CA ILE A 19 21.20 -8.70 -16.83
C ILE A 19 20.49 -8.83 -18.18
N VAL A 20 21.20 -9.28 -19.21
CA VAL A 20 20.61 -9.48 -20.53
C VAL A 20 19.49 -10.53 -20.50
N ALA A 21 19.67 -11.61 -19.73
CA ALA A 21 18.65 -12.64 -19.61
C ALA A 21 17.37 -12.14 -18.90
N PHE A 22 17.51 -11.35 -17.83
CA PHE A 22 16.35 -10.73 -17.17
C PHE A 22 15.59 -9.81 -18.13
N PHE A 23 16.31 -9.01 -18.93
CA PHE A 23 15.71 -8.16 -19.95
C PHE A 23 14.98 -8.98 -21.03
N ILE A 24 15.58 -10.07 -21.53
CA ILE A 24 14.96 -10.95 -22.53
C ILE A 24 13.69 -11.59 -21.98
N ILE A 25 13.69 -12.04 -20.71
CA ILE A 25 12.49 -12.62 -20.09
C ILE A 25 11.37 -11.57 -19.95
N ARG A 26 11.68 -10.33 -19.57
CA ARG A 26 10.70 -9.23 -19.54
C ARG A 26 10.15 -8.92 -20.92
N LEU A 27 11.01 -8.92 -21.94
CA LEU A 27 10.59 -8.76 -23.33
C LEU A 27 9.70 -9.93 -23.78
N SER A 28 10.04 -11.16 -23.38
CA SER A 28 9.22 -12.34 -23.67
C SER A 28 7.85 -12.26 -23.00
N LEU A 29 7.78 -11.79 -21.75
CA LEU A 29 6.51 -11.53 -21.05
C LEU A 29 5.65 -10.54 -21.85
N PHE A 30 6.23 -9.41 -22.28
CA PHE A 30 5.53 -8.40 -23.06
C PHE A 30 5.01 -8.96 -24.40
N LEU A 31 5.85 -9.70 -25.12
CA LEU A 31 5.49 -10.23 -26.44
C LEU A 31 4.47 -11.38 -26.36
N LEU A 32 4.63 -12.29 -25.42
CA LEU A 32 3.73 -13.45 -25.27
C LEU A 32 2.37 -13.05 -24.68
N CYS A 33 2.31 -11.99 -23.89
CA CYS A 33 1.09 -11.46 -23.31
C CYS A 33 0.69 -10.10 -23.95
N PHE A 34 1.02 -9.91 -25.23
CA PHE A 34 0.82 -8.64 -25.93
C PHE A 34 -0.63 -8.16 -25.86
N ASP A 35 -1.61 -9.04 -25.99
CA ASP A 35 -3.03 -8.69 -25.89
C ASP A 35 -3.37 -8.03 -24.55
N TYR A 36 -2.78 -8.51 -23.45
CA TYR A 36 -2.94 -7.91 -22.13
C TYR A 36 -2.35 -6.51 -22.05
N PHE A 37 -1.21 -6.26 -22.70
CA PHE A 37 -0.49 -4.99 -22.66
C PHE A 37 -0.84 -4.03 -23.80
N SER A 38 -1.68 -4.45 -24.77
CA SER A 38 -1.97 -3.72 -26.01
C SER A 38 -2.58 -2.33 -25.80
N THR A 39 -3.20 -2.08 -24.66
CA THR A 39 -3.79 -0.77 -24.32
C THR A 39 -2.79 0.25 -23.77
N LEU A 40 -1.54 -0.17 -23.52
CA LEU A 40 -0.48 0.74 -23.06
C LEU A 40 0.06 1.57 -24.21
N SER A 41 0.29 2.84 -23.97
CA SER A 41 0.99 3.72 -24.92
C SER A 41 2.47 3.35 -25.02
N ASN A 42 3.12 3.72 -26.12
CA ASN A 42 4.56 3.49 -26.33
C ASN A 42 5.42 4.10 -25.21
N ASN A 43 5.01 5.23 -24.65
CA ASN A 43 5.70 5.89 -23.55
C ASN A 43 5.58 5.07 -22.26
N GLU A 44 4.40 4.56 -21.94
CA GLU A 44 4.19 3.70 -20.76
C GLU A 44 4.99 2.40 -20.88
N ILE A 45 5.02 1.79 -22.05
CA ILE A 45 5.83 0.59 -22.31
C ILE A 45 7.31 0.91 -22.07
N PHE A 46 7.84 1.97 -22.68
CA PHE A 46 9.24 2.38 -22.51
C PHE A 46 9.60 2.65 -21.04
N LEU A 47 8.76 3.42 -20.34
CA LEU A 47 8.96 3.74 -18.94
C LEU A 47 8.83 2.49 -18.04
N SER A 48 7.98 1.54 -18.39
CA SER A 48 7.86 0.26 -17.66
C SER A 48 9.13 -0.58 -17.79
N PHE A 49 9.71 -0.68 -18.99
CA PHE A 49 11.01 -1.35 -19.17
C PHE A 49 12.13 -0.65 -18.40
N LEU A 50 12.19 0.67 -18.44
CA LEU A 50 13.20 1.46 -17.72
C LEU A 50 13.09 1.27 -16.20
N ASN A 51 11.89 1.38 -15.65
CA ASN A 51 11.66 1.16 -14.22
C ASN A 51 11.83 -0.31 -13.82
N GLY A 52 11.56 -1.24 -14.71
CA GLY A 52 11.73 -2.68 -14.50
C GLY A 52 13.17 -3.07 -14.16
N PHE A 53 14.17 -2.37 -14.70
CA PHE A 53 15.58 -2.59 -14.34
C PHE A 53 15.86 -2.46 -12.84
N ARG A 54 15.13 -1.59 -12.11
CA ARG A 54 15.31 -1.43 -10.67
C ARG A 54 14.94 -2.71 -9.92
N PHE A 55 13.88 -3.38 -10.34
CA PHE A 55 13.42 -4.64 -9.77
C PHE A 55 14.31 -5.82 -10.19
N ASP A 56 14.81 -5.81 -11.42
CA ASP A 56 15.78 -6.80 -11.89
C ASP A 56 17.09 -6.70 -11.12
N PHE A 57 17.64 -5.50 -10.96
CA PHE A 57 18.85 -5.28 -10.17
C PHE A 57 18.66 -5.62 -8.69
N SER A 58 17.49 -5.35 -8.12
CA SER A 58 17.18 -5.76 -6.75
C SER A 58 17.16 -7.29 -6.60
N SER A 59 16.53 -8.00 -7.54
CA SER A 59 16.50 -9.46 -7.58
C SER A 59 17.90 -10.05 -7.72
N ILE A 60 18.71 -9.53 -8.65
CA ILE A 60 20.09 -9.92 -8.85
C ILE A 60 20.93 -9.66 -7.60
N ALA A 61 20.73 -8.52 -6.93
CA ALA A 61 21.47 -8.15 -5.72
C ALA A 61 21.15 -9.07 -4.54
N ILE A 62 19.92 -9.54 -4.40
CA ILE A 62 19.52 -10.43 -3.30
C ILE A 62 20.01 -11.87 -3.56
N PHE A 63 19.81 -12.39 -4.78
CA PHE A 63 20.01 -13.83 -5.04
C PHE A 63 21.36 -14.17 -5.66
N ILE A 64 21.98 -13.28 -6.42
CA ILE A 64 23.18 -13.59 -7.22
C ILE A 64 24.43 -12.90 -6.65
N LEU A 65 24.37 -11.61 -6.30
CA LEU A 65 25.57 -10.87 -5.84
C LEU A 65 26.23 -11.44 -4.58
N PRO A 66 25.54 -12.07 -3.60
CA PRO A 66 26.21 -12.74 -2.49
C PRO A 66 27.25 -13.77 -2.94
N LEU A 67 26.96 -14.56 -3.97
CA LEU A 67 27.89 -15.54 -4.51
C LEU A 67 29.10 -14.86 -5.19
N VAL A 68 28.88 -13.70 -5.81
CA VAL A 68 29.99 -12.89 -6.36
C VAL A 68 30.89 -12.38 -5.23
N VAL A 69 30.36 -11.98 -4.09
CA VAL A 69 31.15 -11.62 -2.89
C VAL A 69 31.99 -12.79 -2.44
N PHE A 70 31.41 -13.99 -2.33
CA PHE A 70 32.15 -15.20 -1.97
C PHE A 70 33.34 -15.49 -2.93
N LEU A 71 33.17 -15.24 -4.24
CA LEU A 71 34.23 -15.42 -5.22
C LEU A 71 35.52 -14.60 -4.91
N PHE A 72 35.33 -13.41 -4.31
CA PHE A 72 36.44 -12.50 -3.98
C PHE A 72 37.03 -12.71 -2.59
N ILE A 73 36.52 -13.64 -1.78
CA ILE A 73 37.24 -14.07 -0.57
C ILE A 73 38.66 -14.45 -0.97
N PRO A 74 39.68 -14.04 -0.18
CA PRO A 74 41.10 -14.17 -0.57
C PRO A 74 41.62 -15.60 -0.54
N VAL A 75 40.88 -16.53 -1.12
CA VAL A 75 41.24 -17.92 -1.34
C VAL A 75 41.85 -18.05 -2.74
N ASN A 76 43.14 -18.35 -2.81
CA ASN A 76 43.86 -18.54 -4.07
C ASN A 76 43.84 -20.01 -4.49
N SER A 77 42.66 -20.55 -4.76
CA SER A 77 42.47 -21.95 -5.17
C SER A 77 41.66 -22.01 -6.47
N LYS A 78 42.14 -22.83 -7.41
CA LYS A 78 41.46 -23.10 -8.67
C LYS A 78 40.15 -23.89 -8.46
N ALA A 79 40.20 -24.85 -7.53
CA ALA A 79 39.04 -25.64 -7.16
C ALA A 79 37.95 -24.75 -6.53
N TYR A 80 38.31 -23.90 -5.56
CA TYR A 80 37.41 -22.92 -4.96
C TYR A 80 36.75 -22.02 -6.01
N THR A 81 37.55 -21.47 -6.93
CA THR A 81 37.04 -20.60 -7.98
C THR A 81 36.01 -21.32 -8.88
N LYS A 82 36.27 -22.58 -9.24
CA LYS A 82 35.35 -23.41 -10.01
C LYS A 82 34.06 -23.68 -9.24
N ILE A 83 34.16 -24.06 -7.96
CA ILE A 83 33.00 -24.33 -7.11
C ILE A 83 32.08 -23.09 -7.05
N ILE A 84 32.64 -21.91 -6.77
CA ILE A 84 31.85 -20.69 -6.68
C ILE A 84 31.18 -20.35 -8.03
N PHE A 85 31.91 -20.44 -9.16
CA PHE A 85 31.25 -20.22 -10.47
C PHE A 85 30.20 -21.27 -10.80
N THR A 86 30.38 -22.52 -10.36
CA THR A 86 29.30 -23.53 -10.52
C THR A 86 28.06 -23.13 -9.74
N LEU A 87 28.22 -22.70 -8.48
CA LEU A 87 27.08 -22.20 -7.67
C LEU A 87 26.43 -20.95 -8.29
N MET A 88 27.24 -20.03 -8.83
CA MET A 88 26.74 -18.86 -9.53
C MET A 88 25.88 -19.24 -10.76
N TRP A 89 26.38 -20.16 -11.61
CA TRP A 89 25.63 -20.64 -12.77
C TRP A 89 24.38 -21.44 -12.36
N LEU A 90 24.48 -22.25 -11.29
CA LEU A 90 23.33 -22.96 -10.76
C LEU A 90 22.23 -22.00 -10.26
N MET A 91 22.63 -20.96 -9.51
CA MET A 91 21.67 -19.96 -9.03
C MET A 91 21.02 -19.17 -10.19
N PHE A 92 21.81 -18.85 -11.22
CA PHE A 92 21.27 -18.23 -12.44
C PHE A 92 20.29 -19.15 -13.15
N PHE A 93 20.62 -20.43 -13.27
CA PHE A 93 19.73 -21.45 -13.83
C PHE A 93 18.42 -21.55 -13.07
N VAL A 94 18.44 -21.61 -11.73
CA VAL A 94 17.24 -21.59 -10.90
C VAL A 94 16.44 -20.31 -11.12
N SER A 95 17.11 -19.16 -11.20
CA SER A 95 16.47 -17.88 -11.49
C SER A 95 15.77 -17.87 -12.85
N LEU A 96 16.37 -18.45 -13.87
CA LEU A 96 15.74 -18.58 -15.21
C LEU A 96 14.51 -19.48 -15.18
N LEU A 97 14.56 -20.60 -14.43
CA LEU A 97 13.39 -21.48 -14.30
C LEU A 97 12.23 -20.78 -13.61
N ILE A 98 12.50 -20.01 -12.53
CA ILE A 98 11.46 -19.23 -11.85
C ILE A 98 10.88 -18.17 -12.79
N LEU A 99 11.72 -17.41 -13.49
CA LEU A 99 11.27 -16.35 -14.39
C LEU A 99 10.52 -16.91 -15.61
N ALA A 100 10.96 -18.03 -16.18
CA ALA A 100 10.25 -18.68 -17.29
C ALA A 100 8.90 -19.24 -16.83
N GLY A 101 8.87 -19.86 -15.64
CA GLY A 101 7.63 -20.32 -15.02
C GLY A 101 6.66 -19.16 -14.70
N ASP A 102 7.20 -18.02 -14.29
CA ASP A 102 6.43 -16.81 -14.04
C ASP A 102 5.76 -16.27 -15.32
N VAL A 103 6.47 -16.27 -16.46
CA VAL A 103 5.89 -15.86 -17.76
C VAL A 103 4.72 -16.78 -18.16
N VAL A 104 4.88 -18.11 -17.97
CA VAL A 104 3.81 -19.08 -18.25
C VAL A 104 2.62 -18.86 -17.28
N PHE A 105 2.91 -18.69 -16.01
CA PHE A 105 1.88 -18.41 -15.00
C PHE A 105 1.13 -17.12 -15.30
N PHE A 106 1.86 -16.08 -15.69
CA PHE A 106 1.28 -14.79 -16.07
C PHE A 106 0.35 -14.91 -17.28
N SER A 107 0.72 -15.69 -18.28
CA SER A 107 -0.13 -15.89 -19.49
C SER A 107 -1.50 -16.51 -19.19
N ILE A 108 -1.61 -17.23 -18.06
CA ILE A 108 -2.86 -17.89 -17.62
C ILE A 108 -3.65 -17.01 -16.65
N PHE A 109 -2.94 -16.38 -15.69
CA PHE A 109 -3.58 -15.72 -14.54
C PHE A 109 -3.49 -14.19 -14.59
N ASN A 110 -2.77 -13.60 -15.55
CA ASN A 110 -2.50 -12.17 -15.67
C ASN A 110 -1.93 -11.54 -14.38
N LYS A 111 -1.08 -12.27 -13.65
CA LYS A 111 -0.36 -11.83 -12.47
C LYS A 111 0.96 -12.59 -12.33
N HIS A 112 1.94 -11.99 -11.66
CA HIS A 112 3.19 -12.64 -11.31
C HIS A 112 3.02 -13.70 -10.22
N LEU A 113 3.97 -14.66 -10.18
CA LEU A 113 4.14 -15.60 -9.07
C LEU A 113 4.42 -14.85 -7.77
N GLU A 114 3.70 -15.18 -6.72
CA GLU A 114 3.89 -14.68 -5.35
C GLU A 114 4.16 -15.87 -4.40
N THR A 115 3.21 -16.13 -3.51
CA THR A 115 3.24 -17.26 -2.57
C THR A 115 3.01 -18.61 -3.23
N GLU A 116 2.49 -18.63 -4.45
CA GLU A 116 2.26 -19.84 -5.24
C GLU A 116 3.57 -20.61 -5.50
N LEU A 117 4.71 -19.94 -5.44
CA LEU A 117 6.02 -20.60 -5.51
C LEU A 117 6.20 -21.69 -4.44
N LEU A 118 5.56 -21.58 -3.26
CA LEU A 118 5.56 -22.62 -2.23
C LEU A 118 4.75 -23.85 -2.62
N SER A 119 3.71 -23.70 -3.41
CA SER A 119 2.90 -24.82 -3.88
C SER A 119 3.67 -25.75 -4.84
N VAL A 120 4.85 -25.34 -5.30
CA VAL A 120 5.77 -26.18 -6.06
C VAL A 120 6.09 -27.47 -5.30
N GLN A 121 6.18 -27.43 -3.96
CA GLN A 121 6.44 -28.64 -3.15
C GLN A 121 5.31 -29.67 -3.25
N THR A 122 4.06 -29.22 -3.27
CA THR A 122 2.86 -30.10 -3.31
C THR A 122 2.50 -30.52 -4.73
N HIS A 123 2.88 -29.74 -5.75
CA HIS A 123 2.54 -30.00 -7.15
C HIS A 123 3.78 -30.25 -8.05
N PHE A 124 4.91 -30.61 -7.44
CA PHE A 124 6.18 -30.77 -8.15
C PHE A 124 6.09 -31.71 -9.36
N SER A 125 5.43 -32.85 -9.21
CA SER A 125 5.23 -33.82 -10.30
C SER A 125 4.45 -33.23 -11.48
N PHE A 126 3.38 -32.50 -11.20
CA PHE A 126 2.59 -31.83 -12.22
C PHE A 126 3.39 -30.73 -12.95
N ILE A 127 4.13 -29.91 -12.20
CA ILE A 127 4.96 -28.83 -12.76
C ILE A 127 6.08 -29.43 -13.63
N LEU A 128 6.73 -30.48 -13.14
CA LEU A 128 7.77 -31.17 -13.90
C LEU A 128 7.20 -31.81 -15.18
N GLN A 129 6.04 -32.46 -15.09
CA GLN A 129 5.37 -33.03 -16.25
C GLN A 129 5.01 -31.96 -17.28
N THR A 130 4.46 -30.83 -16.86
CA THR A 130 4.12 -29.70 -17.72
C THR A 130 5.39 -29.12 -18.38
N ALA A 131 6.47 -28.93 -17.62
CA ALA A 131 7.74 -28.44 -18.13
C ALA A 131 8.36 -29.39 -19.19
N LEU A 132 8.25 -30.71 -18.97
CA LEU A 132 8.84 -31.71 -19.89
C LEU A 132 7.94 -32.07 -21.07
N GLN A 133 6.61 -31.93 -20.96
CA GLN A 133 5.68 -32.27 -22.05
C GLN A 133 5.30 -31.06 -22.88
N SER A 134 4.88 -29.96 -22.23
CA SER A 134 4.38 -28.78 -22.95
C SER A 134 5.46 -27.76 -23.30
N TYR A 135 6.50 -27.65 -22.43
CA TYR A 135 7.57 -26.65 -22.57
C TYR A 135 8.97 -27.30 -22.64
N TRP A 136 9.07 -28.53 -23.16
CA TRP A 136 10.32 -29.30 -23.19
C TRP A 136 11.45 -28.57 -23.91
N TYR A 137 11.15 -27.84 -24.97
CA TYR A 137 12.13 -27.07 -25.77
C TYR A 137 12.73 -25.92 -24.96
N VAL A 138 11.93 -25.23 -24.14
CA VAL A 138 12.42 -24.17 -23.23
C VAL A 138 13.28 -24.77 -22.15
N THR A 139 12.77 -25.81 -21.49
CA THR A 139 13.47 -26.54 -20.41
C THR A 139 14.79 -27.08 -20.91
N PHE A 140 14.82 -27.78 -22.05
CA PHE A 140 16.04 -28.31 -22.64
C PHE A 140 17.04 -27.20 -23.01
N SER A 141 16.57 -26.09 -23.61
CA SER A 141 17.42 -24.96 -23.98
C SER A 141 18.11 -24.33 -22.76
N ILE A 142 17.39 -24.18 -21.63
CA ILE A 142 17.97 -23.67 -20.39
C ILE A 142 19.02 -24.62 -19.82
N PHE A 143 18.76 -25.96 -19.83
CA PHE A 143 19.74 -26.96 -19.41
C PHE A 143 21.00 -26.96 -20.31
N LEU A 144 20.80 -26.91 -21.62
CA LEU A 144 21.91 -26.86 -22.57
C LEU A 144 22.76 -25.61 -22.36
N LEU A 145 22.13 -24.47 -22.16
CA LEU A 145 22.82 -23.19 -21.88
C LEU A 145 23.66 -23.30 -20.59
N PHE A 146 23.12 -23.93 -19.53
CA PHE A 146 23.84 -24.13 -18.28
C PHE A 146 25.13 -24.94 -18.50
N PHE A 147 25.06 -26.08 -19.19
CA PHE A 147 26.24 -26.91 -19.43
C PHE A 147 27.27 -26.25 -20.36
N ILE A 148 26.80 -25.53 -21.40
CA ILE A 148 27.66 -24.77 -22.30
C ILE A 148 28.43 -23.68 -21.53
N THR A 149 27.70 -22.88 -20.72
CA THR A 149 28.34 -21.80 -19.96
C THR A 149 29.30 -22.33 -18.91
N LEU A 150 28.96 -23.45 -18.26
CA LEU A 150 29.84 -24.11 -17.29
C LEU A 150 31.10 -24.65 -17.96
N TYR A 151 30.97 -25.29 -19.14
CA TYR A 151 32.11 -25.77 -19.92
C TYR A 151 33.09 -24.66 -20.29
N PHE A 152 32.60 -23.56 -20.87
CA PHE A 152 33.42 -22.42 -21.23
C PHE A 152 34.06 -21.73 -20.02
N THR A 153 33.32 -21.64 -18.93
CA THR A 153 33.81 -21.13 -17.64
C THR A 153 34.99 -21.97 -17.14
N TYR A 154 34.86 -23.29 -17.12
CA TYR A 154 35.90 -24.18 -16.67
C TYR A 154 37.13 -24.17 -17.60
N ARG A 155 36.92 -24.15 -18.92
CA ARG A 155 37.96 -24.00 -19.93
C ARG A 155 38.77 -22.71 -19.73
N TYR A 156 38.07 -21.60 -19.49
CA TYR A 156 38.71 -20.30 -19.26
C TYR A 156 39.48 -20.26 -17.94
N ILE A 157 38.93 -20.78 -16.84
CA ILE A 157 39.63 -20.90 -15.56
C ILE A 157 40.87 -21.78 -15.72
N ASN A 158 40.76 -22.93 -16.39
CA ASN A 158 41.91 -23.84 -16.61
C ASN A 158 43.06 -23.16 -17.34
N LYS A 159 42.74 -22.32 -18.32
CA LYS A 159 43.74 -21.64 -19.17
C LYS A 159 44.39 -20.45 -18.47
N ASN A 160 43.67 -19.70 -17.65
CA ASN A 160 44.10 -18.37 -17.17
C ASN A 160 44.43 -18.31 -15.68
N PHE A 161 44.16 -19.37 -14.92
CA PHE A 161 44.41 -19.37 -13.47
C PHE A 161 45.89 -19.73 -13.19
N VAL A 162 46.63 -18.79 -12.61
CA VAL A 162 48.04 -18.94 -12.26
C VAL A 162 48.22 -18.79 -10.74
N PHE A 163 48.94 -19.72 -10.12
CA PHE A 163 49.26 -19.62 -8.69
C PHE A 163 50.24 -18.47 -8.46
N GLN A 164 49.80 -17.41 -7.79
CA GLN A 164 50.65 -16.31 -7.34
C GLN A 164 50.31 -15.92 -5.90
N SER A 165 51.28 -16.02 -5.00
CA SER A 165 51.21 -15.45 -3.67
C SER A 165 51.61 -13.97 -3.77
N GLN A 166 50.67 -13.04 -3.45
CA GLN A 166 50.97 -11.62 -3.37
C GLN A 166 50.31 -10.99 -2.12
N PRO A 167 51.07 -10.28 -1.26
CA PRO A 167 50.54 -9.58 -0.06
C PRO A 167 49.42 -8.57 -0.40
N LYS A 168 49.56 -7.88 -1.54
CA LYS A 168 48.55 -6.91 -2.03
C LYS A 168 47.22 -7.56 -2.52
N PHE A 169 47.15 -8.90 -2.61
CA PHE A 169 45.97 -9.63 -3.04
C PHE A 169 44.83 -9.51 -2.03
N ILE A 170 45.12 -9.63 -0.74
CA ILE A 170 44.13 -9.57 0.35
C ILE A 170 43.48 -8.21 0.39
N LEU A 171 44.28 -7.12 0.41
CA LEU A 171 43.72 -5.75 0.46
C LEU A 171 42.83 -5.45 -0.76
N LYS A 172 43.27 -5.83 -1.96
CA LYS A 172 42.46 -5.64 -3.18
C LYS A 172 41.19 -6.45 -3.16
N SER A 173 41.22 -7.67 -2.62
CA SER A 173 40.02 -8.51 -2.46
C SER A 173 39.04 -7.86 -1.50
N ILE A 174 39.49 -7.34 -0.36
CA ILE A 174 38.64 -6.63 0.61
C ILE A 174 37.98 -5.40 -0.03
N LEU A 175 38.78 -4.59 -0.75
CA LEU A 175 38.23 -3.41 -1.44
C LEU A 175 37.13 -3.78 -2.47
N ILE A 176 37.35 -4.84 -3.24
CA ILE A 176 36.34 -5.33 -4.20
C ILE A 176 35.09 -5.81 -3.47
N ILE A 177 35.25 -6.56 -2.38
CA ILE A 177 34.10 -7.01 -1.55
C ILE A 177 33.29 -5.82 -1.02
N LEU A 178 33.97 -4.79 -0.50
CA LEU A 178 33.32 -3.57 -0.03
C LEU A 178 32.58 -2.84 -1.17
N CYS A 179 33.21 -2.71 -2.35
CA CYS A 179 32.55 -2.10 -3.51
C CYS A 179 31.32 -2.90 -3.95
N ILE A 180 31.41 -4.25 -4.02
CA ILE A 180 30.25 -5.09 -4.37
C ILE A 180 29.18 -4.98 -3.31
N GLY A 181 29.53 -4.93 -2.02
CA GLY A 181 28.61 -4.74 -0.91
C GLY A 181 27.82 -3.41 -1.01
N LEU A 182 28.52 -2.32 -1.34
CA LEU A 182 27.87 -1.01 -1.56
C LEU A 182 26.92 -1.04 -2.77
N ILE A 183 27.36 -1.64 -3.88
CA ILE A 183 26.50 -1.81 -5.08
C ILE A 183 25.27 -2.66 -4.72
N MET A 184 25.47 -3.76 -3.98
CA MET A 184 24.38 -4.63 -3.53
C MET A 184 23.36 -3.87 -2.69
N LEU A 185 23.82 -3.08 -1.70
CA LEU A 185 22.96 -2.23 -0.88
C LEU A 185 22.18 -1.21 -1.72
N ALA A 186 22.84 -0.55 -2.67
CA ALA A 186 22.20 0.40 -3.57
C ALA A 186 21.14 -0.27 -4.46
N CYS A 187 21.43 -1.45 -5.02
CA CYS A 187 20.49 -2.20 -5.85
C CYS A 187 19.30 -2.75 -5.05
N ILE A 188 19.53 -3.29 -3.85
CA ILE A 188 18.45 -3.76 -2.96
C ILE A 188 17.55 -2.60 -2.56
N ARG A 189 18.15 -1.45 -2.24
CA ARG A 189 17.38 -0.25 -1.94
C ARG A 189 16.58 0.24 -3.13
N GLY A 190 17.14 0.22 -4.34
CA GLY A 190 16.49 0.55 -5.61
C GLY A 190 15.97 1.99 -5.74
N LYS A 191 16.36 2.88 -4.81
CA LYS A 191 15.98 4.30 -4.74
C LYS A 191 17.17 5.16 -4.34
N TRP A 192 17.22 6.39 -4.85
CA TRP A 192 18.22 7.38 -4.46
C TRP A 192 17.84 8.16 -3.19
N ASP A 193 16.57 8.14 -2.80
CA ASP A 193 16.13 8.72 -1.55
C ASP A 193 16.48 7.81 -0.37
N PHE A 194 17.44 8.23 0.45
CA PHE A 194 17.89 7.47 1.63
C PHE A 194 16.95 7.57 2.84
N ARG A 195 15.92 8.41 2.81
CA ARG A 195 14.96 8.60 3.90
C ARG A 195 13.74 7.69 3.78
N GLY A 196 13.37 7.31 2.55
CA GLY A 196 12.22 6.46 2.28
C GLY A 196 12.46 4.97 2.53
N LYS A 197 11.39 4.16 2.52
CA LYS A 197 11.45 2.69 2.59
C LYS A 197 12.16 2.11 1.35
N PRO A 198 12.84 0.95 1.47
CA PRO A 198 13.41 0.25 0.32
C PRO A 198 12.37 -0.07 -0.76
N LEU A 199 12.85 -0.51 -1.93
CA LEU A 199 12.01 -0.92 -3.05
C LEU A 199 10.99 -1.99 -2.61
N GLY A 200 9.74 -1.84 -3.01
CA GLY A 200 8.66 -2.78 -2.75
C GLY A 200 7.66 -2.79 -3.91
N ILE A 201 6.67 -3.67 -3.88
CA ILE A 201 5.70 -3.87 -4.98
C ILE A 201 5.01 -2.56 -5.39
N MET A 202 4.65 -1.70 -4.42
CA MET A 202 4.00 -0.42 -4.73
C MET A 202 4.85 0.56 -5.54
N ASP A 203 6.17 0.40 -5.51
CA ASP A 203 7.06 1.21 -6.36
C ASP A 203 6.92 0.89 -7.86
N ALA A 204 6.26 -0.21 -8.20
CA ALA A 204 5.88 -0.51 -9.57
C ALA A 204 4.63 0.27 -10.04
N GLN A 205 3.84 0.84 -9.10
CA GLN A 205 2.61 1.59 -9.40
C GLN A 205 2.87 3.05 -9.86
N LEU A 206 4.11 3.42 -10.10
CA LEU A 206 4.52 4.79 -10.48
C LEU A 206 3.79 5.36 -11.69
N LEU A 207 3.32 4.51 -12.61
CA LEU A 207 2.61 4.93 -13.82
C LEU A 207 1.08 4.82 -13.68
N GLY A 208 0.57 4.55 -12.47
CA GLY A 208 -0.86 4.57 -12.13
C GLY A 208 -1.73 3.46 -12.73
N SER A 209 -1.16 2.57 -13.54
CA SER A 209 -1.87 1.46 -14.19
C SER A 209 -1.39 0.11 -13.67
N GLN A 210 -2.31 -0.82 -13.44
CA GLN A 210 -1.95 -2.18 -13.05
C GLN A 210 -1.12 -2.87 -14.15
N LYS A 211 -1.46 -2.64 -15.44
CA LYS A 211 -0.74 -3.22 -16.57
C LYS A 211 0.72 -2.76 -16.61
N THR A 212 0.98 -1.47 -16.36
CA THR A 212 2.36 -0.97 -16.26
C THR A 212 3.10 -1.58 -15.08
N SER A 213 2.44 -1.75 -13.94
CA SER A 213 3.04 -2.40 -12.77
C SER A 213 3.44 -3.83 -13.03
N GLU A 214 2.59 -4.59 -13.67
CA GLU A 214 2.89 -5.99 -14.04
C GLU A 214 4.06 -6.06 -15.04
N LEU A 215 4.20 -5.10 -15.95
CA LEU A 215 5.34 -5.04 -16.86
C LEU A 215 6.64 -4.60 -16.17
N ILE A 216 6.55 -3.83 -15.07
CA ILE A 216 7.68 -3.38 -14.26
C ILE A 216 8.21 -4.49 -13.36
N LEU A 217 7.33 -5.28 -12.72
CA LEU A 217 7.69 -6.36 -11.81
C LEU A 217 8.36 -7.53 -12.52
N ASN A 218 8.93 -8.45 -11.76
CA ASN A 218 9.37 -9.76 -12.21
C ASN A 218 9.04 -10.83 -11.15
N GLY A 219 8.87 -12.09 -11.58
CA GLY A 219 8.42 -13.18 -10.72
C GLY A 219 9.34 -13.47 -9.54
N ILE A 220 10.65 -13.23 -9.63
CA ILE A 220 11.58 -13.42 -8.50
C ILE A 220 11.33 -12.38 -7.43
N PHE A 221 11.21 -11.10 -7.79
CA PHE A 221 10.92 -10.03 -6.85
C PHE A 221 9.56 -10.22 -6.19
N SER A 222 8.53 -10.50 -6.98
CA SER A 222 7.16 -10.71 -6.50
C SER A 222 7.07 -11.91 -5.57
N SER A 223 7.72 -13.03 -5.90
CA SER A 223 7.79 -14.21 -5.05
C SER A 223 8.55 -13.96 -3.75
N ALA A 224 9.72 -13.30 -3.82
CA ALA A 224 10.51 -12.98 -2.62
C ALA A 224 9.74 -12.08 -1.66
N GLU A 225 9.03 -11.08 -2.19
CA GLU A 225 8.19 -10.20 -1.39
C GLU A 225 6.95 -10.93 -0.85
N GLY A 226 6.33 -11.80 -1.63
CA GLY A 226 5.23 -12.66 -1.19
C GLY A 226 5.66 -13.58 -0.04
N LEU A 227 6.80 -14.27 -0.18
CA LEU A 227 7.34 -15.17 0.84
C LEU A 227 7.77 -14.44 2.12
N ARG A 228 8.40 -13.27 2.00
CA ARG A 228 8.82 -12.45 3.15
C ARG A 228 7.64 -12.00 4.02
N ARG A 229 6.44 -11.93 3.44
CA ARG A 229 5.25 -11.38 4.06
C ARG A 229 4.22 -12.43 4.44
N MET A 230 4.53 -13.69 4.21
CA MET A 230 3.69 -14.77 4.71
C MET A 230 3.73 -14.78 6.23
N GLU A 231 2.71 -14.18 6.84
CA GLU A 231 2.32 -14.55 8.19
C GLU A 231 1.43 -15.78 8.08
N ASP A 232 1.75 -16.83 8.82
CA ASP A 232 0.86 -17.99 8.95
C ASP A 232 -0.44 -17.52 9.60
N ARG A 233 -1.49 -17.38 8.77
CA ARG A 233 -2.82 -17.09 9.27
C ARG A 233 -3.58 -18.39 9.48
N THR A 234 -4.00 -18.64 10.71
CA THR A 234 -5.03 -19.63 11.00
C THR A 234 -6.40 -19.04 10.69
N CYS A 235 -7.16 -19.69 9.82
CA CYS A 235 -8.58 -19.44 9.62
C CYS A 235 -9.37 -20.38 10.54
N PHE A 236 -10.45 -19.88 11.09
CA PHE A 236 -11.28 -20.55 12.09
C PHE A 236 -12.57 -21.12 11.48
N LEU A 237 -13.06 -20.50 10.40
CA LEU A 237 -14.30 -20.87 9.73
C LEU A 237 -14.02 -21.45 8.35
N ASP A 238 -14.97 -22.24 7.84
CA ASP A 238 -14.96 -22.61 6.42
C ASP A 238 -15.10 -21.36 5.54
N LYS A 239 -14.43 -21.38 4.39
CA LYS A 239 -14.42 -20.23 3.48
C LYS A 239 -15.83 -19.79 3.08
N GLN A 240 -16.71 -20.74 2.76
CA GLN A 240 -18.07 -20.43 2.29
C GLN A 240 -18.94 -19.92 3.45
N GLU A 241 -18.78 -20.50 4.64
CA GLU A 241 -19.44 -20.03 5.86
C GLU A 241 -19.01 -18.59 6.18
N ALA A 242 -17.71 -18.31 6.14
CA ALA A 242 -17.18 -16.96 6.36
C ALA A 242 -17.76 -15.94 5.36
N ILE A 243 -17.79 -16.28 4.07
CA ILE A 243 -18.36 -15.39 3.03
C ILE A 243 -19.85 -15.15 3.30
N ASN A 244 -20.63 -16.18 3.59
CA ASN A 244 -22.07 -16.05 3.80
C ASN A 244 -22.42 -15.17 5.02
N LEU A 245 -21.66 -15.30 6.10
CA LEU A 245 -21.85 -14.46 7.31
C LEU A 245 -21.34 -13.02 7.13
N ALA A 246 -20.33 -12.82 6.28
CA ALA A 246 -19.73 -11.50 6.08
C ALA A 246 -20.48 -10.62 5.10
N ARG A 247 -21.23 -11.21 4.15
CA ARG A 247 -21.91 -10.45 3.10
C ARG A 247 -22.92 -9.48 3.69
N ASN A 248 -22.82 -8.22 3.29
CA ASN A 248 -23.68 -7.13 3.73
C ASN A 248 -24.13 -6.31 2.51
N ILE A 249 -25.00 -6.91 1.69
CA ILE A 249 -25.59 -6.26 0.51
C ILE A 249 -26.97 -5.77 0.89
N THR A 250 -27.18 -4.48 0.80
CA THR A 250 -28.46 -3.83 1.10
C THR A 250 -29.39 -3.80 -0.12
N PRO A 251 -30.69 -3.53 0.04
CA PRO A 251 -31.62 -3.39 -1.08
C PRO A 251 -31.24 -2.29 -2.10
N SER A 252 -30.48 -1.28 -1.66
CA SER A 252 -29.97 -0.20 -2.53
C SER A 252 -28.78 -0.62 -3.40
N GLU A 253 -28.31 -1.86 -3.26
CA GLU A 253 -27.16 -2.40 -3.96
C GLU A 253 -27.52 -3.67 -4.73
N GLN A 254 -26.74 -3.99 -5.74
CA GLN A 254 -26.88 -5.23 -6.50
C GLN A 254 -25.52 -5.93 -6.65
N GLU A 255 -25.49 -7.20 -6.27
CA GLU A 255 -24.36 -8.10 -6.56
C GLU A 255 -24.27 -8.37 -8.07
N ILE A 256 -23.05 -8.42 -8.59
CA ILE A 256 -22.80 -8.60 -10.01
C ILE A 256 -22.33 -10.02 -10.33
N ASP A 257 -21.51 -10.61 -9.44
CA ASP A 257 -20.83 -11.86 -9.71
C ASP A 257 -20.63 -12.64 -8.41
N SER A 258 -21.24 -13.82 -8.32
CA SER A 258 -21.19 -14.68 -7.14
C SER A 258 -19.75 -15.14 -6.80
N ASP A 259 -18.84 -15.17 -7.77
CA ASP A 259 -17.42 -15.47 -7.58
C ASP A 259 -16.65 -14.32 -6.87
N TYR A 260 -17.24 -13.14 -6.83
CA TYR A 260 -16.71 -11.93 -6.21
C TYR A 260 -17.69 -11.41 -5.13
N PRO A 261 -17.72 -11.98 -3.95
CA PRO A 261 -18.81 -11.81 -2.97
C PRO A 261 -18.98 -10.39 -2.43
N PHE A 262 -18.01 -9.52 -2.64
CA PHE A 262 -18.05 -8.11 -2.24
C PHE A 262 -18.14 -7.15 -3.42
N TYR A 263 -18.21 -7.66 -4.67
CA TYR A 263 -18.26 -6.87 -5.88
C TYR A 263 -19.69 -6.58 -6.28
N ARG A 264 -20.05 -5.31 -6.27
CA ARG A 264 -21.43 -4.83 -6.45
C ARG A 264 -21.46 -3.44 -7.08
N TYR A 265 -22.63 -2.96 -7.44
CA TYR A 265 -22.87 -1.57 -7.77
C TYR A 265 -24.00 -0.99 -6.93
N LYS A 266 -24.00 0.34 -6.75
CA LYS A 266 -25.09 1.08 -6.11
C LYS A 266 -26.23 1.22 -7.11
N LYS A 267 -27.42 0.72 -6.77
CA LYS A 267 -28.61 0.75 -7.59
C LYS A 267 -29.45 1.97 -7.31
N ASP A 268 -29.65 2.26 -6.02
CA ASP A 268 -30.44 3.37 -5.55
C ASP A 268 -29.55 4.31 -4.72
N PHE A 269 -29.50 5.59 -5.11
CA PHE A 269 -28.68 6.59 -4.44
C PHE A 269 -29.49 7.29 -3.34
N SER A 270 -28.87 7.45 -2.19
CA SER A 270 -29.53 7.91 -0.97
C SER A 270 -29.78 9.42 -0.97
N PHE A 271 -29.03 10.19 -1.79
CA PHE A 271 -29.00 11.63 -1.62
C PHE A 271 -28.68 12.42 -2.91
N GLY A 272 -29.42 13.50 -3.14
CA GLY A 272 -29.08 14.58 -4.06
C GLY A 272 -29.10 14.22 -5.56
N THR A 273 -28.36 14.99 -6.35
CA THR A 273 -28.29 14.89 -7.82
C THR A 273 -27.04 14.19 -8.33
N GLY A 274 -26.06 13.93 -7.45
CA GLY A 274 -24.78 13.36 -7.82
C GLY A 274 -23.82 14.31 -8.53
N ASP A 275 -24.14 15.61 -8.57
CA ASP A 275 -23.31 16.66 -9.21
C ASP A 275 -22.65 17.57 -8.17
N TYR A 276 -21.90 16.99 -7.27
CA TYR A 276 -21.19 17.70 -6.20
C TYR A 276 -19.69 17.59 -6.38
N ASN A 277 -18.96 18.66 -6.05
CA ASN A 277 -17.54 18.53 -5.74
C ASN A 277 -17.40 17.78 -4.42
N ILE A 278 -16.38 16.95 -4.33
CA ILE A 278 -16.02 16.24 -3.09
C ILE A 278 -14.63 16.69 -2.66
N VAL A 279 -14.53 17.10 -1.39
CA VAL A 279 -13.24 17.41 -0.76
C VAL A 279 -13.10 16.56 0.50
N ILE A 280 -12.02 15.80 0.57
CA ILE A 280 -11.63 15.04 1.75
C ILE A 280 -10.48 15.79 2.42
N ILE A 281 -10.65 16.16 3.68
CA ILE A 281 -9.59 16.69 4.54
C ILE A 281 -9.27 15.60 5.56
N PHE A 282 -8.14 14.92 5.33
CA PHE A 282 -7.66 13.80 6.13
C PHE A 282 -6.63 14.32 7.13
N LEU A 283 -7.00 14.32 8.41
CA LEU A 283 -6.29 15.01 9.46
C LEU A 283 -5.33 14.06 10.18
N GLU A 284 -4.04 14.32 10.07
CA GLU A 284 -2.99 13.53 10.75
C GLU A 284 -3.14 13.61 12.27
N SER A 285 -3.38 12.46 12.91
CA SER A 285 -3.38 12.30 14.37
C SER A 285 -4.34 13.21 15.16
N TRP A 286 -5.41 13.70 14.55
CA TRP A 286 -6.45 14.42 15.31
C TRP A 286 -7.33 13.42 16.06
N GLU A 287 -7.87 13.84 17.22
CA GLU A 287 -8.69 12.99 18.08
C GLU A 287 -9.91 13.72 18.59
N ARG A 288 -11.04 12.99 18.75
CA ARG A 288 -12.26 13.52 19.33
C ARG A 288 -12.04 14.01 20.76
N GLU A 289 -11.27 13.30 21.58
CA GLU A 289 -11.00 13.67 22.97
C GLU A 289 -10.34 15.04 23.08
N TYR A 290 -9.34 15.36 22.23
CA TYR A 290 -8.73 16.69 22.22
C TYR A 290 -9.72 17.78 21.77
N TYR A 291 -10.55 17.48 20.79
CA TYR A 291 -11.61 18.38 20.36
C TYR A 291 -12.62 18.69 21.48
N GLU A 292 -13.00 17.69 22.27
CA GLU A 292 -13.93 17.85 23.41
C GLU A 292 -13.30 18.56 24.61
N GLN A 293 -12.02 18.27 24.90
CA GLN A 293 -11.32 18.82 26.08
C GLN A 293 -10.66 20.18 25.84
N TYR A 294 -10.21 20.46 24.63
CA TYR A 294 -9.43 21.65 24.28
C TYR A 294 -10.00 22.35 23.03
N PRO A 295 -11.28 22.73 23.03
CA PRO A 295 -11.91 23.35 21.85
C PRO A 295 -11.24 24.67 21.44
N GLU A 296 -10.56 25.37 22.39
CA GLU A 296 -9.80 26.57 22.12
C GLU A 296 -8.55 26.34 21.27
N ALA A 297 -8.04 25.10 21.22
CA ALA A 297 -6.96 24.73 20.30
C ALA A 297 -7.46 24.45 18.88
N MET A 298 -8.77 24.39 18.67
CA MET A 298 -9.37 24.07 17.34
C MET A 298 -10.61 24.95 17.05
N PRO A 299 -10.50 26.29 17.19
CA PRO A 299 -11.66 27.18 17.09
C PRO A 299 -12.35 27.15 15.71
N ASN A 300 -11.60 26.97 14.61
CA ASN A 300 -12.16 26.90 13.29
C ASN A 300 -12.92 25.57 13.09
N PHE A 301 -12.38 24.48 13.58
CA PHE A 301 -13.04 23.18 13.51
C PHE A 301 -14.32 23.15 14.36
N VAL A 302 -14.32 23.77 15.54
CA VAL A 302 -15.52 23.97 16.37
C VAL A 302 -16.62 24.67 15.57
N GLU A 303 -16.29 25.71 14.81
CA GLU A 303 -17.27 26.43 14.00
C GLU A 303 -17.76 25.59 12.80
N ILE A 304 -16.87 24.82 12.19
CA ILE A 304 -17.21 23.89 11.11
C ILE A 304 -18.19 22.84 11.61
N THR A 305 -17.93 22.21 12.75
CA THR A 305 -18.79 21.14 13.29
C THR A 305 -20.19 21.61 13.62
N LYS A 306 -20.37 22.84 14.11
CA LYS A 306 -21.69 23.46 14.34
C LYS A 306 -22.54 23.57 13.08
N ASN A 307 -21.89 23.61 11.91
CA ASN A 307 -22.53 23.77 10.60
C ASN A 307 -22.41 22.52 9.73
N SER A 308 -22.22 21.33 10.35
CA SER A 308 -22.00 20.04 9.68
C SER A 308 -23.06 19.00 10.05
N LEU A 309 -23.14 17.93 9.26
CA LEU A 309 -23.56 16.65 9.78
C LEU A 309 -22.37 16.08 10.57
N TYR A 310 -22.50 16.04 11.89
CA TYR A 310 -21.41 15.61 12.78
C TYR A 310 -21.67 14.21 13.33
N PHE A 311 -20.83 13.24 12.91
CA PHE A 311 -20.87 11.85 13.33
C PHE A 311 -19.94 11.65 14.51
N LYS A 312 -20.49 11.63 15.73
CA LYS A 312 -19.71 11.40 16.96
C LYS A 312 -19.29 9.95 17.14
N ASN A 313 -20.05 8.99 16.56
CA ASN A 313 -19.76 7.56 16.64
C ASN A 313 -18.97 7.07 15.39
N PHE A 314 -18.04 7.89 14.92
CA PHE A 314 -17.09 7.53 13.89
C PHE A 314 -15.82 6.97 14.53
N TYR A 315 -15.27 5.90 13.97
CA TYR A 315 -14.10 5.20 14.51
C TYR A 315 -13.03 5.02 13.43
N ASN A 316 -11.77 5.11 13.85
CA ASN A 316 -10.64 4.79 13.00
C ASN A 316 -10.54 3.28 12.77
N SER A 317 -10.14 2.88 11.57
CA SER A 317 -10.03 1.47 11.18
C SER A 317 -8.74 0.80 11.64
N GLY A 318 -7.84 1.56 12.26
CA GLY A 318 -6.58 1.08 12.78
C GLY A 318 -5.79 2.19 13.47
N SER A 319 -4.60 1.83 13.98
CA SER A 319 -3.72 2.73 14.74
C SER A 319 -2.60 3.35 13.90
N ARG A 320 -2.64 3.19 12.58
CA ARG A 320 -1.58 3.65 11.65
C ARG A 320 -2.17 4.32 10.41
N SER A 321 -1.47 5.35 9.92
CA SER A 321 -1.81 6.07 8.69
C SER A 321 -2.00 5.13 7.49
N LEU A 322 -1.20 4.06 7.37
CA LEU A 322 -1.33 3.08 6.28
C LEU A 322 -2.64 2.28 6.33
N THR A 323 -3.09 1.88 7.52
CA THR A 323 -4.36 1.17 7.69
C THR A 323 -5.51 2.12 7.34
N SER A 324 -5.50 3.31 7.90
CA SER A 324 -6.54 4.32 7.70
C SER A 324 -6.64 4.80 6.25
N THR A 325 -5.51 4.99 5.58
CA THR A 325 -5.46 5.31 4.15
C THR A 325 -6.03 4.16 3.31
N THR A 326 -5.71 2.90 3.67
CA THR A 326 -6.23 1.71 2.98
C THR A 326 -7.75 1.61 3.14
N SER A 327 -8.23 1.78 4.36
CA SER A 327 -9.67 1.73 4.66
C SER A 327 -10.43 2.84 3.97
N THR A 328 -9.93 4.06 4.01
CA THR A 328 -10.57 5.22 3.38
C THR A 328 -10.62 5.11 1.86
N MET A 329 -9.51 4.76 1.21
CA MET A 329 -9.40 4.82 -0.26
C MET A 329 -9.90 3.57 -0.98
N PHE A 330 -9.88 2.41 -0.30
CA PHE A 330 -10.18 1.11 -0.91
C PHE A 330 -11.29 0.33 -0.19
N SER A 331 -11.84 0.88 0.91
CA SER A 331 -12.85 0.23 1.75
C SER A 331 -12.42 -1.17 2.23
N ILE A 332 -11.17 -1.29 2.68
CA ILE A 332 -10.60 -2.52 3.19
C ILE A 332 -10.12 -2.30 4.62
N PRO A 333 -10.66 -3.02 5.62
CA PRO A 333 -10.17 -2.94 7.00
C PRO A 333 -8.77 -3.54 7.15
N TYR A 334 -8.19 -3.47 8.35
CA TYR A 334 -7.00 -4.23 8.63
C TYR A 334 -7.27 -5.74 8.59
N VAL A 335 -6.52 -6.46 7.79
CA VAL A 335 -6.69 -7.92 7.57
C VAL A 335 -5.41 -8.63 7.96
N TRP A 336 -5.46 -9.42 9.04
CA TRP A 336 -4.30 -10.20 9.47
C TRP A 336 -3.88 -11.21 8.41
N GLY A 337 -2.58 -11.40 8.27
CA GLY A 337 -2.00 -12.29 7.27
C GLY A 337 -1.94 -11.71 5.85
N LEU A 338 -2.36 -10.45 5.67
CA LEU A 338 -2.11 -9.69 4.45
C LEU A 338 -1.14 -8.53 4.71
N PRO A 339 -0.29 -8.20 3.75
CA PRO A 339 0.60 -7.07 3.87
C PRO A 339 -0.17 -5.74 3.82
N PHE A 340 0.41 -4.65 4.34
CA PHE A 340 -0.11 -3.31 4.12
C PHE A 340 -0.14 -2.95 2.63
N ILE A 341 -0.96 -1.96 2.25
CA ILE A 341 -1.10 -1.47 0.88
C ILE A 341 0.26 -1.18 0.23
N THR A 342 1.17 -0.54 0.95
CA THR A 342 2.51 -0.20 0.48
C THR A 342 3.47 -1.39 0.42
N ASN A 343 3.07 -2.51 0.98
CA ASN A 343 3.89 -3.70 1.12
C ASN A 343 3.40 -4.91 0.31
N GLY A 344 2.45 -4.76 -0.58
CA GLY A 344 2.02 -5.82 -1.48
C GLY A 344 0.51 -6.01 -1.60
N LEU A 345 -0.31 -5.48 -0.66
CA LEU A 345 -1.76 -5.49 -0.85
C LEU A 345 -2.15 -4.76 -2.15
N GLY A 346 -1.41 -3.71 -2.53
CA GLY A 346 -1.60 -2.99 -3.78
C GLY A 346 -1.40 -3.82 -5.05
N ALA A 347 -0.82 -5.02 -4.96
CA ALA A 347 -0.79 -5.96 -6.07
C ALA A 347 -2.14 -6.66 -6.31
N LYS A 348 -3.08 -6.54 -5.38
CA LYS A 348 -4.43 -7.08 -5.51
C LYS A 348 -5.32 -6.09 -6.26
N ASN A 349 -6.28 -6.60 -7.01
CA ASN A 349 -7.24 -5.72 -7.67
C ASN A 349 -8.26 -5.21 -6.64
N MET A 350 -8.39 -3.89 -6.55
CA MET A 350 -9.24 -3.19 -5.57
C MET A 350 -10.02 -2.07 -6.23
N SER A 351 -11.10 -1.64 -5.60
CA SER A 351 -11.77 -0.37 -5.90
C SER A 351 -10.76 0.77 -5.75
N ARG A 352 -10.81 1.77 -6.60
CA ARG A 352 -9.85 2.88 -6.61
C ARG A 352 -10.59 4.19 -6.53
N MET A 353 -10.46 4.93 -5.45
CA MET A 353 -11.31 6.09 -5.14
C MET A 353 -11.47 7.05 -6.31
N ALA A 354 -10.38 7.50 -6.93
CA ALA A 354 -10.47 8.50 -7.97
C ALA A 354 -11.02 7.96 -9.31
N SER A 355 -11.03 6.64 -9.53
CA SER A 355 -11.58 6.07 -10.77
C SER A 355 -13.07 6.35 -10.94
N TYR A 356 -13.82 6.45 -9.85
CA TYR A 356 -15.28 6.71 -9.86
C TYR A 356 -15.63 8.13 -10.32
N PHE A 357 -14.65 9.00 -10.42
CA PHE A 357 -14.81 10.39 -10.86
C PHE A 357 -14.43 10.62 -12.33
N LYS A 358 -13.57 9.77 -12.88
CA LYS A 358 -13.06 9.93 -14.26
C LYS A 358 -14.15 9.85 -15.33
N GLU A 359 -15.11 8.94 -15.20
CA GLU A 359 -16.22 8.82 -16.16
C GLU A 359 -17.13 10.04 -16.16
N LYS A 360 -17.10 10.84 -15.11
CA LYS A 360 -17.89 12.07 -14.96
C LYS A 360 -17.11 13.33 -15.27
N ASP A 361 -15.91 13.19 -15.84
CA ASP A 361 -15.03 14.30 -16.23
C ASP A 361 -14.63 15.22 -15.06
N TYR A 362 -14.46 14.64 -13.86
CA TYR A 362 -13.96 15.37 -12.70
C TYR A 362 -12.43 15.47 -12.75
N SER A 363 -11.91 16.61 -12.35
CA SER A 363 -10.49 16.75 -11.99
C SER A 363 -10.23 16.07 -10.65
N THR A 364 -9.20 15.23 -10.57
CA THR A 364 -8.86 14.51 -9.33
C THR A 364 -7.49 14.94 -8.81
N ILE A 365 -7.45 15.53 -7.62
CA ILE A 365 -6.29 16.23 -7.06
C ILE A 365 -5.99 15.70 -5.67
N PHE A 366 -4.76 15.23 -5.45
CA PHE A 366 -4.28 14.81 -4.13
C PHE A 366 -3.09 15.67 -3.71
N VAL A 367 -3.18 16.28 -2.54
CA VAL A 367 -2.07 17.01 -1.89
C VAL A 367 -1.78 16.39 -0.54
N ALA A 368 -0.53 15.99 -0.31
CA ALA A 368 -0.02 15.54 0.98
C ALA A 368 1.08 16.48 1.46
N THR A 369 1.04 16.93 2.71
CA THR A 369 2.05 17.85 3.22
C THR A 369 3.35 17.16 3.64
N ASP A 370 3.41 15.84 3.64
CA ASP A 370 4.65 15.05 3.83
C ASP A 370 5.38 14.75 2.52
N ASN A 371 6.54 14.11 2.62
CA ASN A 371 7.28 13.63 1.46
C ASN A 371 6.48 12.55 0.70
N ALA A 372 6.54 12.56 -0.62
CA ALA A 372 5.90 11.56 -1.46
C ALA A 372 6.32 10.11 -1.12
N SER A 373 7.56 9.94 -0.65
CA SER A 373 8.09 8.64 -0.21
C SER A 373 7.70 8.23 1.21
N ALA A 374 7.14 9.16 2.01
CA ALA A 374 6.63 8.84 3.34
C ALA A 374 5.44 7.88 3.20
N ASP A 375 5.55 6.73 3.83
CA ASP A 375 4.60 5.64 3.68
C ASP A 375 4.16 5.33 2.22
N LYS A 376 4.98 5.77 1.25
CA LYS A 376 4.72 5.62 -0.19
C LYS A 376 3.40 6.27 -0.62
N ILE A 377 3.04 7.39 -0.01
CA ILE A 377 1.74 8.05 -0.28
C ILE A 377 1.60 8.47 -1.75
N GLY A 378 2.71 8.79 -2.43
CA GLY A 378 2.71 9.09 -3.87
C GLY A 378 2.28 7.90 -4.72
N GLU A 379 2.79 6.71 -4.39
CA GLU A 379 2.42 5.46 -5.06
C GLU A 379 0.97 5.09 -4.75
N VAL A 380 0.50 5.34 -3.52
CA VAL A 380 -0.91 5.12 -3.14
C VAL A 380 -1.83 6.06 -3.91
N ALA A 381 -1.49 7.35 -4.04
CA ALA A 381 -2.25 8.31 -4.82
C ALA A 381 -2.36 7.90 -6.31
N ASN A 382 -1.24 7.49 -6.91
CA ASN A 382 -1.22 6.98 -8.28
C ASN A 382 -2.04 5.69 -8.43
N TYR A 383 -1.92 4.75 -7.49
CA TYR A 383 -2.72 3.52 -7.51
C TYR A 383 -4.21 3.80 -7.36
N SER A 384 -4.58 4.82 -6.57
CA SER A 384 -5.96 5.29 -6.43
C SER A 384 -6.46 6.07 -7.65
N GLN A 385 -5.60 6.28 -8.65
CA GLN A 385 -5.85 6.92 -9.95
C GLN A 385 -6.12 8.44 -9.87
N PHE A 386 -5.57 9.15 -8.89
CA PHE A 386 -5.57 10.59 -8.91
C PHE A 386 -4.73 11.11 -10.09
N GLU A 387 -5.27 12.08 -10.83
CA GLU A 387 -4.61 12.68 -12.01
C GLU A 387 -3.46 13.60 -11.61
N GLN A 388 -3.62 14.29 -10.48
CA GLN A 388 -2.65 15.23 -9.97
C GLN A 388 -2.28 14.85 -8.54
N PHE A 389 -0.98 14.70 -8.30
CA PHE A 389 -0.44 14.45 -6.97
C PHE A 389 0.65 15.47 -6.65
N TYR A 390 0.55 16.08 -5.48
CA TYR A 390 1.52 17.04 -4.95
C TYR A 390 1.93 16.64 -3.53
N ALA A 391 3.21 16.79 -3.22
CA ALA A 391 3.77 16.48 -1.92
C ALA A 391 4.68 17.63 -1.44
N LYS A 392 5.30 17.47 -0.30
CA LYS A 392 6.19 18.47 0.31
C LYS A 392 7.12 19.16 -0.68
N ALA A 393 7.71 18.43 -1.62
CA ALA A 393 8.64 19.00 -2.62
C ALA A 393 7.98 19.99 -3.58
N ASN A 394 6.65 19.94 -3.70
CA ASN A 394 5.87 20.83 -4.57
C ASN A 394 5.27 22.03 -3.81
N ILE A 395 5.34 22.02 -2.47
CA ILE A 395 4.74 23.03 -1.60
C ILE A 395 5.75 24.18 -1.44
N PRO A 396 5.42 25.40 -1.87
CA PRO A 396 6.27 26.56 -1.65
C PRO A 396 6.45 26.82 -0.14
N VAL A 397 7.66 27.06 0.31
CA VAL A 397 7.92 27.48 1.69
C VAL A 397 7.90 29.02 1.73
N THR A 398 6.81 29.58 2.23
CA THR A 398 6.62 31.05 2.31
C THR A 398 7.00 31.63 3.66
N HIS A 399 6.91 30.82 4.73
CA HIS A 399 7.27 31.23 6.08
C HIS A 399 8.62 30.62 6.50
N LYS A 400 9.37 31.34 7.32
CA LYS A 400 10.63 30.84 7.92
C LYS A 400 10.32 29.99 9.15
N TYR A 401 9.98 28.75 8.94
CA TYR A 401 9.83 27.81 10.04
C TYR A 401 11.18 27.27 10.49
N PRO A 402 11.29 26.86 11.77
CA PRO A 402 12.41 26.04 12.22
C PRO A 402 12.52 24.73 11.42
N THR A 403 13.68 24.09 11.45
CA THR A 403 13.92 22.85 10.71
C THR A 403 12.91 21.76 11.08
N TYR A 404 12.10 21.35 10.12
CA TYR A 404 11.12 20.28 10.27
C TYR A 404 11.21 19.33 9.08
N THR A 405 11.10 18.04 9.35
CA THR A 405 11.31 17.00 8.33
C THR A 405 10.10 16.82 7.41
N LYS A 406 8.90 17.18 7.91
CA LYS A 406 7.64 17.13 7.14
C LYS A 406 7.32 18.48 6.50
N GLY A 407 6.27 18.57 5.70
CA GLY A 407 5.74 19.81 5.19
C GLY A 407 4.87 20.55 6.21
N PHE A 408 4.41 21.73 5.86
CA PHE A 408 3.56 22.57 6.69
C PHE A 408 2.15 22.60 6.11
N ASP A 409 1.15 22.51 6.98
CA ASP A 409 -0.25 22.46 6.55
C ASP A 409 -0.71 23.78 5.96
N TRP A 410 -0.18 24.93 6.42
CA TRP A 410 -0.57 26.25 5.91
C TRP A 410 -0.33 26.37 4.40
N GLU A 411 0.91 26.23 3.98
CA GLU A 411 1.28 26.32 2.56
C GLU A 411 0.72 25.13 1.74
N GLY A 412 0.52 23.99 2.41
CA GLY A 412 -0.15 22.85 1.83
C GLY A 412 -1.60 23.17 1.46
N PHE A 413 -2.36 23.77 2.37
CA PHE A 413 -3.74 24.21 2.11
C PHE A 413 -3.80 25.31 1.05
N GLU A 414 -2.84 26.26 1.02
CA GLU A 414 -2.76 27.27 -0.04
C GLU A 414 -2.53 26.63 -1.42
N LEU A 415 -1.60 25.67 -1.52
CA LEU A 415 -1.39 24.93 -2.76
C LEU A 415 -2.66 24.16 -3.15
N PHE A 416 -3.29 23.47 -2.22
CA PHE A 416 -4.50 22.68 -2.43
C PHE A 416 -5.64 23.57 -2.93
N PHE A 417 -5.89 24.71 -2.27
CA PHE A 417 -6.86 25.70 -2.70
C PHE A 417 -6.60 26.15 -4.14
N ASN A 418 -5.37 26.54 -4.47
CA ASN A 418 -5.02 27.01 -5.81
C ASN A 418 -5.27 25.94 -6.87
N LYS A 419 -5.02 24.66 -6.55
CA LYS A 419 -5.22 23.55 -7.49
C LYS A 419 -6.69 23.24 -7.73
N ILE A 420 -7.51 23.14 -6.68
CA ILE A 420 -8.96 22.93 -6.86
C ILE A 420 -9.64 24.14 -7.48
N ASN A 421 -9.22 25.36 -7.11
CA ASN A 421 -9.78 26.60 -7.65
C ASN A 421 -9.45 26.81 -9.15
N SER A 422 -8.38 26.19 -9.65
CA SER A 422 -8.03 26.21 -11.07
C SER A 422 -8.75 25.15 -11.91
N SER A 423 -9.51 24.25 -11.27
CA SER A 423 -10.28 23.21 -11.98
C SER A 423 -11.40 23.84 -12.80
N LYS A 424 -11.52 23.40 -14.05
CA LYS A 424 -12.61 23.85 -14.96
C LYS A 424 -13.89 23.06 -14.76
N ASN A 425 -13.77 21.83 -14.35
CA ASN A 425 -14.84 20.87 -14.12
C ASN A 425 -15.06 20.66 -12.62
N ASN A 426 -16.08 19.90 -12.26
CA ASN A 426 -16.21 19.40 -10.89
C ASN A 426 -14.95 18.63 -10.48
N PHE A 427 -14.68 18.56 -9.18
CA PHE A 427 -13.44 17.97 -8.70
C PHE A 427 -13.62 17.04 -7.51
N LEU A 428 -12.72 16.06 -7.41
CA LEU A 428 -12.36 15.36 -6.19
C LEU A 428 -11.05 15.94 -5.68
N GLY A 429 -11.07 16.57 -4.52
CA GLY A 429 -9.87 17.00 -3.80
C GLY A 429 -9.61 16.10 -2.58
N PHE A 430 -8.38 15.61 -2.43
CA PHE A 430 -7.93 14.91 -1.23
C PHE A 430 -6.75 15.66 -0.63
N PHE A 431 -6.88 16.12 0.59
CA PHE A 431 -5.83 16.83 1.32
C PHE A 431 -5.44 16.05 2.57
N TYR A 432 -4.17 15.71 2.69
CA TYR A 432 -3.63 15.02 3.86
C TYR A 432 -2.63 15.90 4.61
N THR A 433 -2.98 16.25 5.87
CA THR A 433 -2.14 17.06 6.75
C THR A 433 -0.95 16.26 7.28
N SER A 434 0.06 16.92 7.84
CA SER A 434 1.16 16.26 8.54
C SER A 434 1.75 17.08 9.69
N SER A 435 1.31 18.31 9.92
CA SER A 435 1.91 19.20 10.91
C SER A 435 1.73 18.71 12.35
N THR A 436 0.73 17.89 12.60
CA THR A 436 0.44 17.24 13.90
C THR A 436 1.20 15.94 14.13
N HIS A 437 1.94 15.44 13.13
CA HIS A 437 2.80 14.25 13.28
C HIS A 437 4.02 14.55 14.18
N GLY A 438 4.38 13.62 15.05
CA GLY A 438 5.61 13.72 15.84
C GLY A 438 6.92 13.76 15.02
N PRO A 439 8.02 14.24 15.59
CA PRO A 439 8.17 14.76 16.94
C PRO A 439 7.56 16.17 17.10
N TRP A 440 7.02 16.49 18.29
CA TRP A 440 6.28 17.73 18.55
C TRP A 440 7.13 18.83 19.20
N ASP A 441 8.40 18.57 19.52
CA ASP A 441 9.36 19.47 20.17
C ASP A 441 9.83 20.64 19.29
N MET A 442 9.50 20.63 18.00
CA MET A 442 9.80 21.75 17.12
C MET A 442 9.03 23.01 17.54
N ILE A 443 9.73 24.12 17.65
CA ILE A 443 9.15 25.42 17.99
C ILE A 443 8.42 25.98 16.77
N LEU A 444 7.11 26.18 16.90
CA LEU A 444 6.30 26.92 15.93
C LEU A 444 6.52 28.42 16.06
N LEU A 445 6.04 29.18 15.08
CA LEU A 445 5.96 30.65 15.15
C LEU A 445 5.19 31.04 16.42
N LYS A 446 5.57 32.15 17.03
CA LYS A 446 5.07 32.57 18.35
C LYS A 446 3.55 32.72 18.39
N GLU A 447 2.93 33.17 17.29
CA GLU A 447 1.48 33.31 17.15
C GLU A 447 0.70 32.00 17.22
N TYR A 448 1.36 30.84 17.03
CA TYR A 448 0.76 29.50 17.14
C TYR A 448 1.13 28.79 18.45
N GLN A 449 1.71 29.50 19.40
CA GLN A 449 2.05 28.95 20.72
C GLN A 449 0.98 29.34 21.73
N LEU A 450 -0.17 28.65 21.70
CA LEU A 450 -1.27 28.88 22.62
C LEU A 450 -0.90 28.42 24.05
N TYR A 451 -0.08 27.35 24.15
CA TYR A 451 0.37 26.77 25.41
C TYR A 451 1.90 26.84 25.54
N PRO A 452 2.44 26.87 26.81
CA PRO A 452 3.89 26.77 27.02
C PRO A 452 4.47 25.49 26.41
N GLN A 453 5.60 25.55 25.70
CA GLN A 453 6.27 24.44 25.02
C GLN A 453 7.01 23.46 25.98
N THR A 454 6.48 23.23 27.18
CA THR A 454 7.16 22.51 28.25
C THR A 454 6.81 21.03 28.33
N THR A 455 5.63 20.65 27.86
CA THR A 455 5.14 19.27 27.88
C THR A 455 4.81 18.80 26.45
N ARG A 456 4.78 17.48 26.23
CA ARG A 456 4.37 16.89 24.94
C ARG A 456 2.94 17.28 24.57
N ASP A 457 2.03 17.26 25.54
CA ASP A 457 0.62 17.61 25.30
C ASP A 457 0.50 19.07 24.83
N ASN A 458 1.17 20.00 25.50
CA ASN A 458 1.20 21.40 25.09
C ASN A 458 1.81 21.59 23.68
N GLN A 459 2.89 20.88 23.41
CA GLN A 459 3.52 20.89 22.09
C GLN A 459 2.55 20.38 21.02
N PHE A 460 1.82 19.32 21.29
CA PHE A 460 0.82 18.77 20.38
C PHE A 460 -0.39 19.71 20.24
N LEU A 461 -0.92 20.28 21.32
CA LEU A 461 -2.01 21.25 21.28
C LEU A 461 -1.65 22.49 20.45
N ASN A 462 -0.41 22.98 20.52
CA ASN A 462 0.05 24.07 19.64
C ASN A 462 0.09 23.65 18.17
N ARG A 463 0.37 22.37 17.86
CA ARG A 463 0.31 21.84 16.50
C ARG A 463 -1.12 21.72 16.00
N LEU A 464 -2.05 21.31 16.85
CA LEU A 464 -3.47 21.32 16.54
C LEU A 464 -3.94 22.73 16.23
N TYR A 465 -3.57 23.71 17.09
CA TYR A 465 -3.93 25.12 16.89
C TYR A 465 -3.41 25.68 15.56
N TYR A 466 -2.15 25.36 15.21
CA TYR A 466 -1.57 25.74 13.92
C TYR A 466 -2.29 25.08 12.73
N SER A 467 -2.55 23.79 12.78
CA SER A 467 -3.22 23.02 11.72
C SER A 467 -4.67 23.49 11.56
N ASP A 468 -5.37 23.78 12.67
CA ASP A 468 -6.71 24.35 12.66
C ASP A 468 -6.75 25.74 12.03
N ALA A 469 -5.77 26.61 12.35
CA ALA A 469 -5.66 27.94 11.75
C ALA A 469 -5.42 27.85 10.23
N ALA A 470 -4.59 26.90 9.78
CA ALA A 470 -4.34 26.64 8.36
C ALA A 470 -5.63 26.19 7.64
N MET A 471 -6.38 25.28 8.24
CA MET A 471 -7.68 24.83 7.74
C MET A 471 -8.71 25.99 7.73
N GLY A 472 -8.72 26.82 8.76
CA GLY A 472 -9.58 28.01 8.85
C GLY A 472 -9.29 28.99 7.70
N ASN A 473 -8.02 29.25 7.39
CA ASN A 473 -7.63 30.08 6.25
C ASN A 473 -8.13 29.48 4.92
N PHE A 474 -7.97 28.19 4.72
CA PHE A 474 -8.51 27.49 3.54
C PHE A 474 -10.02 27.70 3.40
N PHE A 475 -10.81 27.51 4.44
CA PHE A 475 -12.25 27.73 4.38
C PHE A 475 -12.64 29.19 4.15
N ASN A 476 -11.87 30.15 4.68
CA ASN A 476 -12.10 31.56 4.42
C ASN A 476 -11.93 31.92 2.94
N LEU A 477 -10.95 31.31 2.26
CA LEU A 477 -10.74 31.46 0.83
C LEU A 477 -11.80 30.70 0.02
N ALA A 478 -12.12 29.48 0.41
CA ALA A 478 -13.08 28.62 -0.26
C ALA A 478 -14.49 29.19 -0.27
N LYS A 479 -14.96 29.78 0.86
CA LYS A 479 -16.28 30.40 0.99
C LYS A 479 -16.51 31.55 0.00
N GLN A 480 -15.45 32.12 -0.56
CA GLN A 480 -15.53 33.21 -1.56
C GLN A 480 -15.67 32.68 -2.99
N GLN A 481 -15.62 31.36 -3.20
CA GLN A 481 -15.61 30.79 -4.53
C GLN A 481 -16.99 30.26 -4.95
N PRO A 482 -17.35 30.38 -6.24
CA PRO A 482 -18.66 29.89 -6.75
C PRO A 482 -18.88 28.39 -6.56
N TRP A 483 -17.82 27.58 -6.53
CA TRP A 483 -17.89 26.13 -6.37
C TRP A 483 -18.21 25.70 -4.93
N PHE A 484 -18.04 26.59 -3.94
CA PHE A 484 -18.18 26.26 -2.52
C PHE A 484 -19.57 25.72 -2.19
N ASP A 485 -20.63 26.35 -2.69
CA ASP A 485 -22.02 26.02 -2.38
C ASP A 485 -22.46 24.65 -2.88
N LYS A 486 -21.73 24.05 -3.83
CA LYS A 486 -21.95 22.69 -4.33
C LYS A 486 -20.85 21.72 -3.96
N THR A 487 -20.05 22.03 -2.94
CA THR A 487 -18.99 21.18 -2.44
C THR A 487 -19.37 20.53 -1.13
N ILE A 488 -19.13 19.21 -1.05
CA ILE A 488 -19.25 18.42 0.18
C ILE A 488 -17.86 18.15 0.71
N PHE A 489 -17.58 18.66 1.90
CA PHE A 489 -16.31 18.46 2.59
C PHE A 489 -16.48 17.34 3.63
N LEU A 490 -15.67 16.28 3.52
CA LEU A 490 -15.55 15.21 4.51
C LEU A 490 -14.27 15.44 5.31
N ILE A 491 -14.40 15.72 6.59
CA ILE A 491 -13.29 16.08 7.47
C ILE A 491 -13.22 15.06 8.60
N PHE A 492 -12.13 14.29 8.66
CA PHE A 492 -11.95 13.24 9.67
C PHE A 492 -10.47 12.89 9.84
N PRO A 493 -10.06 12.39 11.01
CA PRO A 493 -8.69 11.98 11.29
C PRO A 493 -8.32 10.66 10.65
N ASP A 494 -7.00 10.43 10.54
CA ASP A 494 -6.46 9.13 10.15
C ASP A 494 -6.42 8.15 11.33
N HIS A 495 -5.80 8.49 12.45
CA HIS A 495 -5.71 7.67 13.65
C HIS A 495 -5.45 8.51 14.91
N HIS A 496 -5.47 7.86 16.07
CA HIS A 496 -5.12 8.47 17.35
C HIS A 496 -3.62 8.85 17.45
N VAL A 497 -3.32 9.84 18.28
CA VAL A 497 -1.94 10.21 18.61
C VAL A 497 -1.26 9.08 19.38
N PRO A 498 -0.11 8.57 18.96
CA PRO A 498 0.59 7.50 19.64
C PRO A 498 1.42 8.06 20.83
N PHE A 499 0.77 8.64 21.84
CA PHE A 499 1.48 9.07 23.04
C PHE A 499 1.85 7.87 23.91
N PRO A 500 3.15 7.60 24.13
CA PRO A 500 3.56 6.59 25.11
C PRO A 500 3.16 7.04 26.52
N ASN A 501 2.59 6.11 27.28
CA ASN A 501 2.17 6.33 28.69
C ASN A 501 0.99 7.31 28.88
N ARG A 502 0.15 7.51 27.86
CA ARG A 502 -1.10 8.25 28.03
C ARG A 502 -2.01 7.52 29.02
N THR A 503 -2.52 8.25 30.01
CA THR A 503 -3.50 7.73 30.97
C THR A 503 -4.90 8.01 30.44
N TYR A 504 -5.65 6.95 30.14
CA TYR A 504 -7.06 7.05 29.78
C TYR A 504 -7.95 6.85 31.01
N ASP A 505 -9.17 7.39 30.96
CA ASP A 505 -10.19 7.06 31.94
C ASP A 505 -10.41 5.53 31.96
N SER A 506 -10.27 4.92 33.15
CA SER A 506 -10.43 3.48 33.32
C SER A 506 -11.84 2.98 32.98
N ASN A 507 -12.84 3.86 33.00
CA ASN A 507 -14.22 3.54 32.69
C ASN A 507 -14.52 3.51 31.20
N LEU A 508 -13.63 4.02 30.34
CA LEU A 508 -13.81 3.97 28.89
C LEU A 508 -13.56 2.56 28.39
N ARG A 509 -14.36 2.13 27.40
CA ARG A 509 -14.15 0.89 26.65
C ARG A 509 -12.85 0.99 25.83
N ASP A 510 -12.16 -0.12 25.63
CA ASP A 510 -10.87 -0.10 24.89
C ASP A 510 -11.04 0.43 23.46
N ALA A 511 -12.14 0.13 22.79
CA ALA A 511 -12.43 0.71 21.48
C ALA A 511 -12.50 2.24 21.54
N ASP A 512 -13.11 2.79 22.58
CA ASP A 512 -13.26 4.24 22.74
C ASP A 512 -11.92 4.91 23.08
N LYS A 513 -11.04 4.25 23.82
CA LYS A 513 -9.72 4.76 24.16
C LYS A 513 -8.78 4.87 22.94
N TYR A 514 -8.87 3.90 22.02
CA TYR A 514 -7.84 3.74 20.99
C TYR A 514 -8.31 4.03 19.56
N PHE A 515 -9.64 4.06 19.32
CA PHE A 515 -10.15 4.16 17.96
C PHE A 515 -11.26 5.20 17.78
N THR A 516 -11.78 5.79 18.86
CA THR A 516 -12.80 6.84 18.75
C THR A 516 -12.31 8.02 17.93
N SER A 517 -13.12 8.46 17.00
CA SER A 517 -12.80 9.54 16.08
C SER A 517 -14.03 10.43 15.86
N PHE A 518 -14.02 11.21 14.81
CA PHE A 518 -15.15 12.01 14.33
C PHE A 518 -15.17 12.05 12.80
N LEU A 519 -16.36 12.30 12.25
CA LEU A 519 -16.52 12.69 10.86
C LEU A 519 -17.43 13.92 10.82
N ALA A 520 -16.94 15.02 10.27
CA ALA A 520 -17.75 16.19 9.97
C ALA A 520 -17.97 16.27 8.45
N ILE A 521 -19.25 16.21 8.03
CA ILE A 521 -19.64 16.46 6.63
C ILE A 521 -20.14 17.88 6.57
N TYR A 522 -19.26 18.78 6.12
CA TYR A 522 -19.52 20.20 6.01
C TYR A 522 -19.98 20.57 4.61
N ALA A 523 -21.25 20.94 4.47
CA ALA A 523 -21.84 21.41 3.22
C ALA A 523 -23.09 22.23 3.54
N PRO A 524 -22.95 23.46 4.06
CA PRO A 524 -24.05 24.22 4.71
C PRO A 524 -25.19 24.62 3.77
N LYS A 525 -24.97 24.59 2.44
CA LYS A 525 -26.03 24.80 1.45
C LYS A 525 -26.76 23.51 1.04
N ILE A 526 -26.21 22.36 1.39
CA ILE A 526 -26.70 21.04 0.98
C ILE A 526 -27.38 20.34 2.17
N PHE A 527 -26.74 20.38 3.34
CA PHE A 527 -27.22 19.74 4.55
C PHE A 527 -27.61 20.75 5.63
N LYS A 528 -28.65 20.44 6.39
CA LYS A 528 -28.91 21.13 7.64
C LYS A 528 -27.99 20.57 8.73
N PRO A 529 -27.37 21.41 9.56
CA PRO A 529 -26.51 20.94 10.64
C PRO A 529 -27.25 20.00 11.58
N GLN A 530 -26.62 18.86 11.89
CA GLN A 530 -27.20 17.87 12.77
C GLN A 530 -26.11 16.97 13.36
N GLN A 531 -26.25 16.59 14.62
CA GLN A 531 -25.47 15.48 15.18
C GLN A 531 -26.10 14.16 14.76
N ILE A 532 -25.27 13.24 14.27
CA ILE A 532 -25.69 11.93 13.74
C ILE A 532 -25.17 10.84 14.69
N ASP A 533 -26.05 9.96 15.12
CA ASP A 533 -25.72 8.87 16.05
C ASP A 533 -25.35 7.56 15.34
N THR A 534 -25.29 7.55 14.00
CA THR A 534 -24.86 6.39 13.21
C THR A 534 -23.43 6.00 13.54
N TYR A 535 -23.22 4.72 13.80
CA TYR A 535 -21.87 4.13 13.94
C TYR A 535 -21.26 3.93 12.56
N ALA A 536 -20.06 4.41 12.37
CA ALA A 536 -19.36 4.35 11.09
C ALA A 536 -17.83 4.26 11.29
N THR A 537 -17.16 3.79 10.25
CA THR A 537 -15.69 3.66 10.19
C THR A 537 -15.14 4.26 8.90
N GLN A 538 -13.84 4.28 8.75
CA GLN A 538 -13.19 4.79 7.53
C GLN A 538 -13.49 3.92 6.28
N GLU A 539 -13.83 2.64 6.44
CA GLU A 539 -14.25 1.79 5.32
C GLU A 539 -15.54 2.27 4.65
N ASP A 540 -16.40 2.96 5.40
CA ASP A 540 -17.67 3.48 4.89
C ASP A 540 -17.49 4.69 3.95
N ILE A 541 -16.31 5.33 3.93
CA ILE A 541 -16.07 6.56 3.17
C ILE A 541 -16.18 6.33 1.66
N LEU A 542 -15.55 5.27 1.14
CA LEU A 542 -15.62 4.99 -0.31
C LEU A 542 -17.03 4.68 -0.78
N PRO A 543 -17.84 3.78 -0.16
CA PRO A 543 -19.24 3.60 -0.50
C PRO A 543 -20.07 4.88 -0.40
N THR A 544 -19.76 5.73 0.60
CA THR A 544 -20.45 7.03 0.79
C THR A 544 -20.16 7.99 -0.36
N ILE A 545 -18.92 8.07 -0.80
CA ILE A 545 -18.55 8.91 -1.95
C ILE A 545 -19.22 8.42 -3.23
N ILE A 546 -19.25 7.11 -3.47
CA ILE A 546 -19.95 6.51 -4.62
C ILE A 546 -21.43 6.88 -4.61
N ASP A 547 -22.06 6.84 -3.45
CA ASP A 547 -23.45 7.25 -3.25
C ASP A 547 -23.66 8.75 -3.52
N LEU A 548 -22.81 9.61 -2.97
CA LEU A 548 -22.90 11.07 -3.12
C LEU A 548 -22.71 11.54 -4.56
N VAL A 549 -21.83 10.89 -5.33
CA VAL A 549 -21.58 11.27 -6.73
C VAL A 549 -22.39 10.47 -7.74
N HIS A 550 -23.27 9.61 -7.29
CA HIS A 550 -24.11 8.75 -8.14
C HIS A 550 -23.29 7.98 -9.18
N SER A 551 -22.20 7.32 -8.74
CA SER A 551 -21.42 6.49 -9.64
C SER A 551 -22.12 5.15 -9.85
N SER A 552 -22.39 4.81 -11.10
CA SER A 552 -22.93 3.50 -11.50
C SER A 552 -21.86 2.43 -11.71
N GLN A 553 -20.56 2.79 -11.53
CA GLN A 553 -19.47 1.83 -11.64
C GLN A 553 -19.50 0.80 -10.52
N PRO A 554 -19.15 -0.46 -10.81
CA PRO A 554 -18.99 -1.47 -9.79
C PRO A 554 -17.87 -1.13 -8.82
N TYR A 555 -18.09 -1.48 -7.55
CA TYR A 555 -17.10 -1.34 -6.48
C TYR A 555 -17.09 -2.58 -5.58
N SER A 556 -16.05 -2.70 -4.77
CA SER A 556 -15.95 -3.76 -3.78
C SER A 556 -15.80 -3.18 -2.39
N SER A 557 -16.68 -3.61 -1.51
CA SER A 557 -16.71 -3.22 -0.11
C SER A 557 -17.52 -4.26 0.67
N ASP A 558 -17.24 -4.43 1.95
CA ASP A 558 -18.08 -5.18 2.88
C ASP A 558 -18.92 -4.25 3.79
N THR A 559 -18.81 -2.94 3.57
CA THR A 559 -19.60 -1.90 4.25
C THR A 559 -20.44 -1.10 3.24
N ASN A 560 -21.32 -0.24 3.73
CA ASN A 560 -22.29 0.50 2.93
C ASN A 560 -22.11 2.01 3.10
N SER A 561 -22.76 2.82 2.25
CA SER A 561 -22.85 4.27 2.46
C SER A 561 -23.38 4.58 3.87
N ILE A 562 -22.84 5.61 4.51
CA ILE A 562 -23.34 6.08 5.82
C ILE A 562 -24.78 6.62 5.74
N PHE A 563 -25.25 6.95 4.56
CA PHE A 563 -26.61 7.40 4.28
C PHE A 563 -27.59 6.26 3.96
N ASP A 564 -27.08 5.02 3.81
CA ASP A 564 -27.94 3.87 3.55
C ASP A 564 -28.71 3.48 4.83
N LYS A 565 -30.04 3.51 4.76
CA LYS A 565 -30.92 3.24 5.90
C LYS A 565 -30.88 1.79 6.37
N GLU A 566 -30.59 0.86 5.45
CA GLU A 566 -30.60 -0.59 5.71
C GLU A 566 -29.20 -1.13 6.06
N ARG A 567 -28.23 -0.25 6.28
CA ARG A 567 -26.88 -0.66 6.68
C ARG A 567 -26.84 -1.29 8.07
N SER A 568 -25.81 -2.10 8.35
CA SER A 568 -25.57 -2.62 9.71
C SER A 568 -25.43 -1.47 10.72
N LYS A 569 -26.02 -1.66 11.89
CA LYS A 569 -25.95 -0.67 12.98
C LYS A 569 -24.68 -0.80 13.80
N GLU A 570 -24.07 -1.97 13.77
CA GLU A 570 -22.77 -2.26 14.41
C GLU A 570 -21.60 -2.08 13.44
N ILE A 571 -20.47 -1.75 13.99
CA ILE A 571 -19.16 -1.67 13.30
C ILE A 571 -18.19 -2.67 13.90
N TYR A 572 -17.15 -3.00 13.15
CA TYR A 572 -16.11 -3.94 13.50
C TYR A 572 -14.75 -3.29 13.31
N ILE A 573 -13.96 -3.18 14.37
CA ILE A 573 -12.63 -2.57 14.36
C ILE A 573 -11.59 -3.66 14.57
N TYR A 574 -10.65 -3.78 13.63
CA TYR A 574 -9.61 -4.80 13.63
C TYR A 574 -8.27 -4.19 14.00
N ALA A 575 -7.85 -4.42 15.24
CA ALA A 575 -6.59 -3.90 15.75
C ALA A 575 -5.40 -4.78 15.33
N GLU A 576 -4.23 -4.18 15.16
CA GLU A 576 -3.01 -4.87 14.75
C GLU A 576 -2.55 -5.96 15.74
N ASN A 577 -2.93 -5.86 17.00
CA ASN A 577 -2.66 -6.86 18.05
C ASN A 577 -3.60 -8.07 18.04
N LYS A 578 -4.38 -8.25 16.96
CA LYS A 578 -5.37 -9.34 16.78
C LYS A 578 -6.59 -9.26 17.70
N LYS A 579 -6.85 -8.13 18.32
CA LYS A 579 -8.15 -7.87 18.97
C LYS A 579 -9.15 -7.32 17.96
N VAL A 580 -10.40 -7.72 18.12
CA VAL A 580 -11.54 -7.15 17.40
C VAL A 580 -12.49 -6.53 18.39
N TYR A 581 -12.93 -5.33 18.09
CA TYR A 581 -13.97 -4.64 18.83
C TYR A 581 -15.23 -4.55 17.97
N ILE A 582 -16.35 -4.91 18.57
CA ILE A 582 -17.69 -4.83 17.98
C ILE A 582 -18.44 -3.75 18.74
N VAL A 583 -18.83 -2.69 18.04
CA VAL A 583 -19.41 -1.49 18.65
C VAL A 583 -20.68 -1.10 17.93
N GLY A 584 -21.72 -0.83 18.67
CA GLY A 584 -23.03 -0.39 18.14
C GLY A 584 -23.91 0.25 19.22
N PRO A 585 -25.14 0.64 18.90
CA PRO A 585 -26.02 1.33 19.85
C PRO A 585 -26.24 0.56 21.15
N ASP A 586 -26.51 -0.75 21.05
CA ASP A 586 -26.83 -1.62 22.18
C ASP A 586 -25.83 -2.75 22.36
N ILE A 587 -24.67 -2.64 21.70
CA ILE A 587 -23.66 -3.70 21.71
C ILE A 587 -22.26 -3.14 21.93
N TYR A 588 -21.55 -3.79 22.84
CA TYR A 588 -20.10 -3.72 22.94
C TYR A 588 -19.54 -5.11 23.27
N GLU A 589 -18.81 -5.68 22.34
CA GLU A 589 -18.11 -6.94 22.55
C GLU A 589 -16.68 -6.82 22.06
N GLU A 590 -15.82 -7.69 22.57
CA GLU A 590 -14.45 -7.85 22.06
C GLU A 590 -14.10 -9.32 21.94
N ILE A 591 -13.16 -9.63 21.05
CA ILE A 591 -12.55 -10.95 20.95
C ILE A 591 -11.07 -10.82 20.65
N ASP A 592 -10.25 -11.58 21.36
CA ASP A 592 -8.82 -11.70 21.14
C ASP A 592 -8.51 -12.96 20.32
N LEU A 593 -8.10 -12.75 19.07
CA LEU A 593 -7.76 -13.81 18.13
C LEU A 593 -6.28 -14.25 18.19
N SER A 594 -5.49 -13.68 19.11
CA SER A 594 -4.08 -14.04 19.28
C SER A 594 -3.92 -15.46 19.88
N ASN A 595 -4.86 -15.86 20.75
CA ASN A 595 -4.88 -17.19 21.33
C ASN A 595 -5.71 -18.17 20.48
N ILE A 596 -5.07 -18.75 19.47
CA ILE A 596 -5.69 -19.65 18.49
C ILE A 596 -6.41 -20.83 19.15
N ASN A 597 -5.82 -21.46 20.17
CA ASN A 597 -6.42 -22.63 20.82
C ASN A 597 -7.70 -22.27 21.55
N LYS A 598 -7.71 -21.15 22.28
CA LYS A 598 -8.90 -20.66 22.97
C LYS A 598 -10.03 -20.32 21.98
N VAL A 599 -9.71 -19.69 20.86
CA VAL A 599 -10.72 -19.36 19.83
C VAL A 599 -11.32 -20.64 19.22
N LYS A 600 -10.50 -21.64 18.91
CA LYS A 600 -10.97 -22.94 18.42
C LYS A 600 -11.88 -23.65 19.43
N GLU A 601 -11.55 -23.60 20.71
CA GLU A 601 -12.38 -24.16 21.78
C GLU A 601 -13.75 -23.45 21.84
N LEU A 602 -13.76 -22.11 21.83
CA LEU A 602 -15.01 -21.32 21.84
C LEU A 602 -15.90 -21.63 20.64
N ILE A 603 -15.32 -21.86 19.47
CA ILE A 603 -16.06 -22.24 18.25
C ILE A 603 -16.63 -23.66 18.40
N ALA A 604 -15.81 -24.62 18.85
CA ALA A 604 -16.22 -26.02 19.00
C ALA A 604 -17.33 -26.19 20.05
N GLU A 605 -17.36 -25.35 21.06
CA GLU A 605 -18.38 -25.33 22.12
C GLU A 605 -19.58 -24.42 21.84
N ASP A 606 -19.60 -23.78 20.66
CA ASP A 606 -20.62 -22.78 20.24
C ASP A 606 -20.83 -21.65 21.27
N LYS A 607 -19.71 -21.20 21.88
CA LYS A 607 -19.68 -20.15 22.92
C LYS A 607 -19.46 -18.74 22.38
N LEU A 608 -19.22 -18.57 21.09
CA LEU A 608 -19.11 -17.25 20.47
C LEU A 608 -20.49 -16.63 20.28
N SER A 609 -20.60 -15.34 20.57
CA SER A 609 -21.79 -14.59 20.18
C SER A 609 -21.93 -14.53 18.65
N TYR A 610 -23.13 -14.23 18.18
CA TYR A 610 -23.38 -13.98 16.75
C TYR A 610 -22.41 -12.91 16.19
N TYR A 611 -22.21 -11.85 16.93
CA TYR A 611 -21.37 -10.72 16.50
C TYR A 611 -19.88 -11.07 16.49
N GLN A 612 -19.40 -11.84 17.48
CA GLN A 612 -18.04 -12.34 17.50
C GLN A 612 -17.77 -13.31 16.33
N LYS A 613 -18.71 -14.21 16.05
CA LYS A 613 -18.62 -15.11 14.90
C LYS A 613 -18.62 -14.34 13.58
N LYS A 614 -19.49 -13.33 13.44
CA LYS A 614 -19.55 -12.44 12.28
C LYS A 614 -18.27 -11.60 12.12
N ALA A 615 -17.67 -11.14 13.20
CA ALA A 615 -16.39 -10.42 13.18
C ALA A 615 -15.25 -11.26 12.62
N ILE A 616 -15.13 -12.53 13.07
CA ILE A 616 -14.17 -13.50 12.52
C ILE A 616 -14.45 -13.72 11.04
N ALA A 617 -15.71 -14.00 10.69
CA ALA A 617 -16.15 -14.27 9.35
C ALA A 617 -15.83 -13.13 8.36
N ARG A 618 -16.09 -11.87 8.74
CA ARG A 618 -15.76 -10.71 7.91
C ARG A 618 -14.27 -10.65 7.58
N ASN A 619 -13.41 -10.72 8.58
CA ASN A 619 -11.96 -10.63 8.34
C ASN A 619 -11.43 -11.80 7.51
N GLU A 620 -11.98 -13.01 7.70
CA GLU A 620 -11.59 -14.20 6.93
C GLU A 620 -12.12 -14.17 5.49
N ALA A 621 -13.36 -13.74 5.28
CA ALA A 621 -13.94 -13.61 3.95
C ALA A 621 -13.17 -12.58 3.09
N ILE A 622 -12.81 -11.43 3.69
CA ILE A 622 -11.99 -10.41 3.03
C ILE A 622 -10.59 -10.96 2.74
N TYR A 623 -9.97 -11.66 3.72
CA TYR A 623 -8.69 -12.33 3.52
C TYR A 623 -8.72 -13.30 2.35
N HIS A 624 -9.71 -14.20 2.30
CA HIS A 624 -9.86 -15.17 1.21
C HIS A 624 -10.09 -14.49 -0.14
N SER A 625 -10.91 -13.45 -0.17
CA SER A 625 -11.22 -12.72 -1.40
C SER A 625 -10.00 -11.98 -1.94
N LEU A 626 -9.24 -11.30 -1.09
CA LEU A 626 -8.01 -10.61 -1.49
C LEU A 626 -6.91 -11.61 -1.86
N LYS A 627 -6.69 -12.65 -1.05
CA LYS A 627 -5.66 -13.68 -1.32
C LYS A 627 -5.87 -14.36 -2.65
N ASN A 628 -7.12 -14.66 -3.02
CA ASN A 628 -7.48 -15.35 -4.25
C ASN A 628 -7.81 -14.41 -5.42
N HIS A 629 -7.54 -13.09 -5.31
CA HIS A 629 -7.87 -12.08 -6.32
C HIS A 629 -9.37 -12.02 -6.69
N LYS A 630 -10.24 -12.30 -5.72
CA LYS A 630 -11.70 -12.31 -5.83
C LYS A 630 -12.35 -11.12 -5.08
N TRP A 631 -11.58 -10.10 -4.71
CA TRP A 631 -12.11 -8.90 -4.06
C TRP A 631 -12.79 -7.98 -5.07
N HIS A 632 -12.11 -7.62 -6.13
CA HIS A 632 -12.61 -6.74 -7.18
C HIS A 632 -12.32 -7.34 -8.56
N LYS A 633 -13.31 -7.32 -9.45
CA LYS A 633 -13.16 -7.86 -10.80
C LYS A 633 -12.31 -6.92 -11.63
N LYS A 634 -11.39 -7.45 -12.40
CA LYS A 634 -10.63 -6.64 -13.37
C LYS A 634 -11.61 -6.10 -14.42
N SER A 635 -11.59 -4.79 -14.64
CA SER A 635 -12.29 -4.24 -15.82
C SER A 635 -11.60 -4.74 -17.07
N ASN A 636 -12.37 -5.19 -18.05
CA ASN A 636 -11.85 -5.60 -19.36
C ASN A 636 -11.49 -4.39 -20.25
N ASN A 637 -11.46 -3.16 -19.66
CA ASN A 637 -11.13 -1.93 -20.38
C ASN A 637 -9.67 -1.53 -20.19
#